data_6877936c8f7a6667f8a4de6ef6ec427a
#
_entry.id   6877936c8f7a6667f8a4de6ef6ec427a
#
_cell.length_a   1.000
_cell.length_b   1.000
_cell.length_c   1.000
_cell.angle_alpha   90.00
_cell.angle_beta   90.00
_cell.angle_gamma   90.00
#
_symmetry.space_group_name_H-M   'P 1'
#
loop_
_entity.id
_entity.type
_entity.pdbx_description
1 polymer ?
#
loop_
_entity_poly.entity_id
_entity_poly.type
_entity_poly.pdbx_seq_one_letter_code
_entity_poly.pdbx_strand_id
1 'polypeptide(L)'
;MPNPPSALRRSFAYSRLTGQEDFPLRQGILKLLAVKDSDIRLLTLAQSRDAVDKGLHAGGAFSATIPLVALFYGGFLDLDIANPTRRGQDMFTLSKGHAVAALASIYSELGYFDRSHLRNSRSFQSILNGHPGPLLPGVQIATGPMGQGLGVAQGFAIAGRTAPRFDSYAMTGDGELQEGPVWESVMFAAAKRLDNLCVLVDRNYGQLDLANRMIFPMPELCSVFSSYGWGAFDVDATDYQGVYSALQQFRFGPRNGKPTAIICHSTKGYGGFSDFLNKHKVTTGDNLIEQETGLQAEQRGRRVNDFNSFYQGLKASDDGEQIREFLARAARRMHLSAGSTPDGGLDLRQEIGPVLTRRASRRDKRIQYDRDSLPKIDRNKEYAASDIVTAAMKVFARDTRVISIDSDLGTTSGLEAGVAAVDQNRAFNVGVAEANMSLIGESFAALGCNTWVSTFCPFFDWKVLRRTAVGHQERMEAIETPDGWLSEGHGLDLTMLATAANLETRTNGATHMGNDDNLVFDAIAHLKIIDVSCPQQMLSLMKWIMAGNRGLLYVRVMRTSSPVLYDSDYEFEFGKGHILRQSADDRAAIVSSGRGVHEALAAARHCAGAGVPVRVVDMASIDEKLLVELHDWGKPLILAEQNNGYVWQNMLKVLYRHGKGMDPARVVTINTLDREGRARFIHSGTYEELVSAFGLSGEIIAQRVLARLSDSRERRNTEAVEET
;
A
#
# COMPACT_ATOMS: atom_id res chain seq x y z
N MET A 1 5.09 -17.82 27.73
CA MET A 1 3.70 -17.66 28.20
C MET A 1 2.86 -18.74 27.56
N PRO A 2 2.01 -19.47 28.27
CA PRO A 2 1.17 -20.49 27.69
C PRO A 2 0.20 -19.86 26.68
N ASN A 3 -0.01 -20.56 25.55
CA ASN A 3 -0.98 -20.16 24.53
C ASN A 3 -2.35 -19.90 25.15
N PRO A 4 -3.06 -18.80 24.78
CA PRO A 4 -4.42 -18.59 25.24
C PRO A 4 -5.29 -19.76 24.78
N PRO A 5 -6.31 -20.13 25.55
CA PRO A 5 -7.11 -21.31 25.29
C PRO A 5 -7.77 -21.23 23.91
N SER A 6 -7.79 -22.36 23.23
CA SER A 6 -8.29 -22.60 21.87
C SER A 6 -9.76 -22.18 21.58
N ALA A 7 -10.48 -21.71 22.60
CA ALA A 7 -11.88 -21.30 22.52
C ALA A 7 -12.16 -19.99 21.75
N LEU A 8 -11.12 -19.18 21.44
CA LEU A 8 -11.25 -17.92 20.68
C LEU A 8 -10.87 -18.04 19.20
N ARG A 9 -10.28 -19.17 18.79
CA ARG A 9 -10.08 -19.47 17.37
C ARG A 9 -11.38 -19.97 16.79
N ARG A 10 -12.06 -19.16 15.99
CA ARG A 10 -13.06 -19.68 15.06
C ARG A 10 -12.32 -20.39 13.92
N SER A 11 -11.91 -21.63 14.17
CA SER A 11 -11.57 -22.54 13.10
C SER A 11 -12.88 -22.98 12.44
N PHE A 12 -13.05 -22.64 11.17
CA PHE A 12 -14.16 -23.16 10.34
C PHE A 12 -13.95 -24.64 9.96
N ALA A 13 -13.12 -25.35 10.68
CA ALA A 13 -12.75 -26.74 10.41
C ALA A 13 -13.93 -27.73 10.38
N TYR A 14 -15.09 -27.32 10.87
CA TYR A 14 -16.30 -28.16 10.90
C TYR A 14 -17.04 -28.25 9.54
N SER A 15 -16.85 -27.28 8.64
CA SER A 15 -17.32 -27.40 7.25
C SER A 15 -16.22 -27.91 6.31
N ARG A 16 -15.12 -28.36 6.91
CA ARG A 16 -13.96 -28.89 6.21
C ARG A 16 -14.27 -30.30 5.69
N LEU A 17 -14.64 -30.38 4.42
CA LEU A 17 -14.72 -31.61 3.70
C LEU A 17 -13.37 -31.91 3.07
N THR A 18 -12.86 -33.15 3.22
CA THR A 18 -11.52 -33.54 2.75
C THR A 18 -11.52 -34.00 1.29
N GLY A 19 -12.70 -34.22 0.71
CA GLY A 19 -12.90 -34.73 -0.64
C GLY A 19 -13.18 -36.24 -0.66
N GLN A 20 -13.12 -36.90 0.49
CA GLN A 20 -13.38 -38.34 0.66
C GLN A 20 -14.73 -38.59 1.38
N GLU A 21 -15.46 -37.50 1.73
CA GLU A 21 -16.73 -37.62 2.43
C GLU A 21 -17.84 -38.12 1.51
N ASP A 22 -18.82 -38.75 2.16
CA ASP A 22 -20.02 -39.19 1.51
C ASP A 22 -20.79 -38.05 0.84
N PHE A 23 -21.34 -38.34 -0.31
CA PHE A 23 -22.11 -37.40 -1.11
C PHE A 23 -23.19 -36.65 -0.30
N PRO A 24 -23.98 -37.31 0.63
CA PRO A 24 -24.94 -36.58 1.46
C PRO A 24 -24.37 -35.48 2.32
N LEU A 25 -23.21 -35.70 2.95
CA LEU A 25 -22.59 -34.68 3.81
C LEU A 25 -22.17 -33.43 3.00
N ARG A 26 -21.57 -33.67 1.84
CA ARG A 26 -21.19 -32.59 0.90
C ARG A 26 -22.42 -31.79 0.46
N GLN A 27 -23.47 -32.46 0.01
CA GLN A 27 -24.73 -31.81 -0.38
C GLN A 27 -25.33 -30.95 0.74
N GLY A 28 -25.32 -31.45 1.96
CA GLY A 28 -25.82 -30.71 3.11
C GLY A 28 -25.06 -29.41 3.36
N ILE A 29 -23.73 -29.44 3.26
CA ILE A 29 -22.87 -28.24 3.38
C ILE A 29 -23.16 -27.25 2.26
N LEU A 30 -23.23 -27.69 1.00
CA LEU A 30 -23.53 -26.79 -0.13
C LEU A 30 -24.90 -26.13 0.00
N LYS A 31 -25.91 -26.85 0.50
CA LYS A 31 -27.24 -26.30 0.79
C LYS A 31 -27.21 -25.27 1.93
N LEU A 32 -26.42 -25.49 3.00
CA LEU A 32 -26.21 -24.48 4.06
C LEU A 32 -25.54 -23.22 3.52
N LEU A 33 -24.54 -23.37 2.66
CA LEU A 33 -23.89 -22.21 1.99
C LEU A 33 -24.90 -21.45 1.13
N ALA A 34 -25.82 -22.15 0.44
CA ALA A 34 -26.88 -21.48 -0.33
C ALA A 34 -27.86 -20.69 0.56
N VAL A 35 -28.19 -21.18 1.76
CA VAL A 35 -28.97 -20.40 2.74
C VAL A 35 -28.19 -19.17 3.17
N LYS A 36 -26.89 -19.31 3.49
CA LYS A 36 -26.03 -18.21 3.90
C LYS A 36 -25.85 -17.16 2.80
N ASP A 37 -25.76 -17.56 1.53
CA ASP A 37 -25.73 -16.65 0.37
C ASP A 37 -26.93 -15.71 0.38
N SER A 38 -28.14 -16.23 0.65
CA SER A 38 -29.33 -15.38 0.75
C SER A 38 -29.22 -14.35 1.89
N ASP A 39 -28.65 -14.73 3.03
CA ASP A 39 -28.42 -13.81 4.14
C ASP A 39 -27.47 -12.66 3.72
N ILE A 40 -26.38 -12.98 3.04
CA ILE A 40 -25.39 -11.97 2.60
C ILE A 40 -26.01 -11.05 1.52
N ARG A 41 -26.81 -11.57 0.60
CA ARG A 41 -27.53 -10.74 -0.39
C ARG A 41 -28.54 -9.80 0.25
N LEU A 42 -29.30 -10.27 1.23
CA LEU A 42 -30.22 -9.43 1.99
C LEU A 42 -29.49 -8.31 2.75
N LEU A 43 -28.34 -8.59 3.37
CA LEU A 43 -27.53 -7.57 4.01
C LEU A 43 -26.93 -6.58 3.00
N THR A 44 -26.55 -7.05 1.82
CA THR A 44 -26.06 -6.18 0.74
C THR A 44 -27.16 -5.24 0.25
N LEU A 45 -28.41 -5.72 0.11
CA LEU A 45 -29.56 -4.89 -0.23
C LEU A 45 -29.90 -3.88 0.87
N ALA A 46 -29.78 -4.25 2.14
CA ALA A 46 -29.97 -3.31 3.25
C ALA A 46 -29.00 -2.10 3.14
N GLN A 47 -27.74 -2.33 2.76
CA GLN A 47 -26.80 -1.24 2.47
C GLN A 47 -27.25 -0.41 1.26
N SER A 48 -27.78 -1.04 0.21
CA SER A 48 -28.29 -0.35 -0.98
C SER A 48 -29.46 0.58 -0.66
N ARG A 49 -30.38 0.14 0.19
CA ARG A 49 -31.51 0.93 0.64
C ARG A 49 -31.07 2.21 1.34
N ASP A 50 -30.16 2.08 2.29
CA ASP A 50 -29.71 3.21 3.10
C ASP A 50 -28.71 4.10 2.34
N ALA A 51 -28.24 3.69 1.16
CA ALA A 51 -27.33 4.41 0.28
C ALA A 51 -27.98 4.90 -1.03
N VAL A 52 -29.28 4.99 -1.11
CA VAL A 52 -30.04 5.32 -2.34
C VAL A 52 -29.49 6.53 -3.08
N ASP A 53 -29.32 7.65 -2.40
CA ASP A 53 -28.79 8.88 -3.01
C ASP A 53 -27.27 8.86 -3.25
N LYS A 54 -26.55 7.90 -2.67
CA LYS A 54 -25.08 7.79 -2.73
C LYS A 54 -24.62 6.78 -3.76
N GLY A 55 -25.52 5.89 -4.18
CA GLY A 55 -25.28 4.78 -5.10
C GLY A 55 -24.35 3.72 -4.53
N LEU A 56 -24.63 2.45 -4.81
CA LEU A 56 -23.86 1.29 -4.37
C LEU A 56 -23.51 0.39 -5.56
N HIS A 57 -22.35 -0.26 -5.51
CA HIS A 57 -21.93 -1.22 -6.54
C HIS A 57 -22.58 -2.60 -6.31
N ALA A 58 -23.91 -2.64 -6.24
CA ALA A 58 -24.66 -3.84 -5.87
C ALA A 58 -24.44 -5.00 -6.85
N GLY A 59 -24.45 -4.74 -8.15
CA GLY A 59 -24.26 -5.78 -9.18
C GLY A 59 -22.92 -6.48 -9.10
N GLY A 60 -21.85 -5.73 -8.85
CA GLY A 60 -20.51 -6.28 -8.65
C GLY A 60 -20.35 -7.05 -7.34
N ALA A 61 -21.11 -6.68 -6.29
CA ALA A 61 -21.18 -7.41 -5.04
C ALA A 61 -21.94 -8.73 -5.20
N PHE A 62 -23.07 -8.71 -5.95
CA PHE A 62 -23.90 -9.88 -6.17
C PHE A 62 -23.19 -11.01 -6.92
N SER A 63 -22.46 -10.71 -8.01
CA SER A 63 -21.67 -11.74 -8.73
C SER A 63 -20.55 -12.34 -7.87
N ALA A 64 -19.99 -11.56 -6.95
CA ALA A 64 -18.94 -12.01 -6.05
C ALA A 64 -19.46 -12.83 -4.84
N THR A 65 -20.77 -12.87 -4.56
CA THR A 65 -21.28 -13.41 -3.31
C THR A 65 -21.02 -14.90 -3.17
N ILE A 66 -21.25 -15.73 -4.21
CA ILE A 66 -21.04 -17.18 -4.13
C ILE A 66 -19.59 -17.53 -3.83
N PRO A 67 -18.56 -17.02 -4.59
CA PRO A 67 -17.17 -17.28 -4.27
C PRO A 67 -16.76 -16.81 -2.87
N LEU A 68 -17.24 -15.63 -2.43
CA LEU A 68 -16.93 -15.11 -1.09
C LEU A 68 -17.58 -15.96 0.01
N VAL A 69 -18.83 -16.33 -0.11
CA VAL A 69 -19.53 -17.19 0.87
C VAL A 69 -18.87 -18.57 0.94
N ALA A 70 -18.51 -19.16 -0.20
CA ALA A 70 -17.76 -20.40 -0.23
C ALA A 70 -16.42 -20.28 0.52
N LEU A 71 -15.65 -19.22 0.27
CA LEU A 71 -14.35 -18.98 0.90
C LEU A 71 -14.49 -18.77 2.42
N PHE A 72 -15.39 -17.88 2.86
CA PHE A 72 -15.47 -17.48 4.27
C PHE A 72 -16.22 -18.47 5.15
N TYR A 73 -17.21 -19.16 4.62
CA TYR A 73 -18.03 -20.11 5.39
C TYR A 73 -17.78 -21.59 5.07
N GLY A 74 -17.04 -21.87 3.97
CA GLY A 74 -16.72 -23.24 3.55
C GLY A 74 -15.60 -23.91 4.34
N GLY A 75 -14.94 -23.24 5.29
CA GLY A 75 -13.87 -23.80 6.13
C GLY A 75 -12.47 -23.70 5.54
N PHE A 76 -12.24 -22.80 4.61
CA PHE A 76 -10.96 -22.64 3.91
C PHE A 76 -10.03 -21.61 4.53
N LEU A 77 -10.54 -20.71 5.39
CA LEU A 77 -9.75 -19.64 6.02
C LEU A 77 -9.49 -19.92 7.51
N ASP A 78 -8.28 -19.69 7.96
CA ASP A 78 -7.90 -19.59 9.38
C ASP A 78 -7.82 -18.10 9.76
N LEU A 79 -8.89 -17.59 10.34
CA LEU A 79 -9.02 -16.18 10.73
C LEU A 79 -9.15 -16.05 12.25
N ASP A 80 -8.53 -15.00 12.79
CA ASP A 80 -8.70 -14.57 14.17
C ASP A 80 -9.46 -13.24 14.19
N ILE A 81 -10.77 -13.33 14.27
CA ILE A 81 -11.67 -12.16 14.23
C ILE A 81 -11.41 -11.22 15.42
N ALA A 82 -11.08 -11.79 16.59
CA ALA A 82 -10.79 -11.01 17.79
C ALA A 82 -9.45 -10.24 17.68
N ASN A 83 -8.50 -10.76 16.92
CA ASN A 83 -7.20 -10.13 16.70
C ASN A 83 -6.79 -10.18 15.22
N PRO A 84 -7.37 -9.31 14.37
CA PRO A 84 -7.08 -9.31 12.93
C PRO A 84 -5.63 -8.96 12.56
N THR A 85 -4.81 -8.56 13.54
CA THR A 85 -3.37 -8.31 13.36
C THR A 85 -2.48 -9.49 13.76
N ARG A 86 -3.08 -10.62 14.18
CA ARG A 86 -2.33 -11.82 14.57
C ARG A 86 -1.50 -12.35 13.40
N ARG A 87 -0.24 -12.67 13.69
CA ARG A 87 0.63 -13.33 12.69
C ARG A 87 0.21 -14.78 12.48
N GLY A 88 0.34 -15.26 11.25
CA GLY A 88 0.08 -16.64 10.88
C GLY A 88 -1.39 -17.00 10.72
N GLN A 89 -2.27 -16.01 10.58
CA GLN A 89 -3.63 -16.22 10.04
C GLN A 89 -3.61 -16.02 8.53
N ASP A 90 -4.56 -16.63 7.86
CA ASP A 90 -4.72 -16.43 6.42
C ASP A 90 -5.07 -14.98 6.10
N MET A 91 -4.63 -14.52 4.92
CA MET A 91 -4.85 -13.15 4.48
C MET A 91 -5.81 -13.14 3.28
N PHE A 92 -6.78 -12.25 3.33
CA PHE A 92 -7.70 -12.02 2.21
C PHE A 92 -7.60 -10.57 1.72
N THR A 93 -7.47 -10.40 0.40
CA THR A 93 -7.42 -9.09 -0.27
C THR A 93 -8.55 -8.99 -1.30
N LEU A 94 -9.51 -8.10 -1.06
CA LEU A 94 -10.54 -7.78 -2.04
C LEU A 94 -9.99 -6.78 -3.07
N SER A 95 -9.28 -7.26 -4.09
CA SER A 95 -8.74 -6.43 -5.18
C SER A 95 -9.87 -5.78 -6.01
N LYS A 96 -10.93 -6.54 -6.26
CA LYS A 96 -12.21 -6.05 -6.80
C LYS A 96 -12.94 -5.15 -5.79
N GLY A 97 -12.35 -3.97 -5.48
CA GLY A 97 -12.80 -3.12 -4.35
C GLY A 97 -14.27 -2.73 -4.38
N HIS A 98 -14.89 -2.66 -5.55
CA HIS A 98 -16.32 -2.33 -5.68
C HIS A 98 -17.28 -3.47 -5.23
N ALA A 99 -16.78 -4.66 -4.89
CA ALA A 99 -17.56 -5.70 -4.22
C ALA A 99 -17.60 -5.55 -2.69
N VAL A 100 -17.14 -4.40 -2.14
CA VAL A 100 -17.06 -4.14 -0.69
C VAL A 100 -18.35 -4.40 0.06
N ALA A 101 -19.54 -4.20 -0.56
CA ALA A 101 -20.80 -4.40 0.12
C ALA A 101 -21.03 -5.87 0.51
N ALA A 102 -20.63 -6.82 -0.33
CA ALA A 102 -20.68 -8.25 0.02
C ALA A 102 -19.68 -8.59 1.14
N LEU A 103 -18.45 -8.07 1.05
CA LEU A 103 -17.42 -8.26 2.08
C LEU A 103 -17.86 -7.67 3.43
N ALA A 104 -18.39 -6.44 3.44
CA ALA A 104 -18.89 -5.79 4.65
C ALA A 104 -20.05 -6.57 5.29
N SER A 105 -20.94 -7.12 4.49
CA SER A 105 -22.02 -8.00 4.97
C SER A 105 -21.44 -9.24 5.67
N ILE A 106 -20.45 -9.91 5.06
CA ILE A 106 -19.76 -11.06 5.64
C ILE A 106 -19.02 -10.67 6.93
N TYR A 107 -18.28 -9.58 6.92
CA TYR A 107 -17.48 -9.13 8.07
C TYR A 107 -18.35 -8.73 9.25
N SER A 108 -19.49 -8.07 9.01
CA SER A 108 -20.45 -7.76 10.07
C SER A 108 -21.01 -9.02 10.74
N GLU A 109 -21.33 -10.06 9.96
CA GLU A 109 -21.78 -11.34 10.50
C GLU A 109 -20.70 -12.10 11.27
N LEU A 110 -19.46 -12.06 10.80
CA LEU A 110 -18.33 -12.70 11.46
C LEU A 110 -17.97 -12.01 12.79
N GLY A 111 -18.47 -10.79 13.03
CA GLY A 111 -18.21 -10.03 14.25
C GLY A 111 -16.98 -9.12 14.18
N TYR A 112 -16.55 -8.70 12.98
CA TYR A 112 -15.50 -7.70 12.84
C TYR A 112 -15.95 -6.32 13.30
N PHE A 113 -17.22 -5.96 13.09
CA PHE A 113 -17.81 -4.68 13.49
C PHE A 113 -19.33 -4.80 13.68
N ASP A 114 -19.93 -3.81 14.31
CA ASP A 114 -21.37 -3.82 14.57
C ASP A 114 -22.18 -3.66 13.28
N ARG A 115 -23.21 -4.49 13.15
CA ARG A 115 -24.08 -4.52 11.95
C ARG A 115 -24.78 -3.18 11.68
N SER A 116 -24.97 -2.33 12.68
CA SER A 116 -25.56 -1.00 12.51
C SER A 116 -24.79 -0.13 11.54
N HIS A 117 -23.47 -0.32 11.39
CA HIS A 117 -22.66 0.40 10.40
C HIS A 117 -23.11 0.15 8.95
N LEU A 118 -23.73 -0.99 8.64
CA LEU A 118 -24.26 -1.27 7.30
C LEU A 118 -25.27 -0.23 6.84
N ARG A 119 -26.05 0.33 7.78
CA ARG A 119 -27.06 1.39 7.51
C ARG A 119 -26.43 2.74 7.13
N ASN A 120 -25.19 2.96 7.52
CA ASN A 120 -24.45 4.18 7.25
C ASN A 120 -23.42 4.02 6.11
N SER A 121 -23.57 2.98 5.29
CA SER A 121 -22.69 2.72 4.16
C SER A 121 -22.55 3.97 3.27
N ARG A 122 -21.31 4.34 2.93
CA ARG A 122 -20.97 5.52 2.11
C ARG A 122 -21.40 6.88 2.68
N SER A 123 -21.77 6.96 3.94
CA SER A 123 -21.98 8.23 4.63
C SER A 123 -20.65 8.86 4.99
N PHE A 124 -20.64 10.20 5.11
CA PHE A 124 -19.46 10.90 5.63
C PHE A 124 -19.12 10.37 7.03
N GLN A 125 -17.85 10.12 7.29
CA GLN A 125 -17.32 9.50 8.53
C GLN A 125 -17.77 8.05 8.80
N SER A 126 -18.35 7.37 7.81
CA SER A 126 -18.59 5.92 7.94
C SER A 126 -17.31 5.11 7.76
N ILE A 127 -17.18 4.00 8.52
CA ILE A 127 -16.11 3.02 8.28
C ILE A 127 -16.30 2.26 6.96
N LEU A 128 -17.50 2.34 6.36
CA LEU A 128 -17.86 1.70 5.11
C LEU A 128 -17.79 2.69 3.94
N ASN A 129 -16.61 2.88 3.42
CA ASN A 129 -16.33 3.68 2.24
C ASN A 129 -16.82 2.98 0.95
N GLY A 130 -16.67 3.67 -0.18
CA GLY A 130 -17.01 3.11 -1.50
C GLY A 130 -16.18 1.89 -1.92
N HIS A 131 -15.01 1.71 -1.31
CA HIS A 131 -14.08 0.61 -1.48
C HIS A 131 -13.49 0.26 -0.12
N PRO A 132 -13.01 -1.00 0.10
CA PRO A 132 -12.47 -1.39 1.39
C PRO A 132 -11.12 -0.76 1.66
N GLY A 133 -10.90 -0.39 2.91
CA GLY A 133 -9.64 0.10 3.44
C GLY A 133 -9.52 -0.17 4.94
N PRO A 134 -8.40 0.18 5.57
CA PRO A 134 -8.10 -0.14 6.97
C PRO A 134 -9.03 0.49 8.03
N LEU A 135 -9.93 1.40 7.67
CA LEU A 135 -11.02 1.80 8.56
C LEU A 135 -11.95 0.63 8.85
N LEU A 136 -12.12 -0.27 7.87
CA LEU A 136 -12.92 -1.48 8.04
C LEU A 136 -12.08 -2.55 8.79
N PRO A 137 -12.49 -2.96 10.01
CA PRO A 137 -11.74 -3.93 10.79
C PRO A 137 -11.45 -5.22 10.02
N GLY A 138 -10.19 -5.67 10.07
CA GLY A 138 -9.74 -6.86 9.34
C GLY A 138 -9.20 -6.59 7.92
N VAL A 139 -9.46 -5.42 7.35
CA VAL A 139 -8.92 -5.04 6.03
C VAL A 139 -7.53 -4.40 6.21
N GLN A 140 -6.51 -5.02 5.63
CA GLN A 140 -5.12 -4.61 5.85
C GLN A 140 -4.67 -3.47 4.92
N ILE A 141 -5.25 -3.35 3.74
CA ILE A 141 -4.87 -2.36 2.72
C ILE A 141 -6.10 -1.69 2.10
N ALA A 142 -5.95 -0.46 1.65
CA ALA A 142 -6.97 0.16 0.81
C ALA A 142 -6.95 -0.43 -0.60
N THR A 143 -8.11 -0.62 -1.22
CA THR A 143 -8.27 -0.93 -2.63
C THR A 143 -9.19 0.08 -3.31
N GLY A 144 -9.51 -0.09 -4.60
CA GLY A 144 -10.31 0.85 -5.37
C GLY A 144 -9.70 1.09 -6.74
N PRO A 145 -8.47 1.67 -6.84
CA PRO A 145 -7.71 1.58 -8.08
C PRO A 145 -7.47 0.10 -8.42
N MET A 146 -7.97 -0.33 -9.59
CA MET A 146 -7.89 -1.73 -10.01
C MET A 146 -6.46 -2.17 -10.30
N GLY A 147 -6.21 -3.48 -10.24
CA GLY A 147 -4.95 -4.13 -10.63
C GLY A 147 -3.87 -4.16 -9.56
N GLN A 148 -4.14 -3.68 -8.34
CA GLN A 148 -3.10 -3.56 -7.31
C GLN A 148 -3.23 -4.60 -6.18
N GLY A 149 -4.42 -5.10 -5.90
CA GLY A 149 -4.64 -6.00 -4.76
C GLY A 149 -3.98 -7.36 -4.92
N LEU A 150 -3.81 -7.89 -6.15
CA LEU A 150 -3.12 -9.15 -6.38
C LEU A 150 -1.63 -9.07 -5.99
N GLY A 151 -0.95 -7.96 -6.31
CA GLY A 151 0.44 -7.74 -5.92
C GLY A 151 0.63 -7.68 -4.41
N VAL A 152 -0.34 -7.08 -3.68
CA VAL A 152 -0.33 -7.10 -2.21
C VAL A 152 -0.59 -8.51 -1.67
N ALA A 153 -1.57 -9.24 -2.22
CA ALA A 153 -1.82 -10.63 -1.82
C ALA A 153 -0.62 -11.53 -2.07
N GLN A 154 0.11 -11.30 -3.17
CA GLN A 154 1.39 -11.95 -3.46
C GLN A 154 2.43 -11.69 -2.37
N GLY A 155 2.58 -10.45 -1.92
CA GLY A 155 3.50 -10.10 -0.84
C GLY A 155 3.11 -10.78 0.48
N PHE A 156 1.81 -10.89 0.79
CA PHE A 156 1.34 -11.69 1.93
C PHE A 156 1.68 -13.18 1.75
N ALA A 157 1.52 -13.74 0.54
CA ALA A 157 1.90 -15.12 0.28
C ALA A 157 3.40 -15.36 0.49
N ILE A 158 4.27 -14.43 0.06
CA ILE A 158 5.70 -14.50 0.33
C ILE A 158 5.97 -14.52 1.84
N ALA A 159 5.38 -13.60 2.59
CA ALA A 159 5.51 -13.55 4.05
C ALA A 159 4.96 -14.83 4.72
N GLY A 160 3.89 -15.41 4.18
CA GLY A 160 3.25 -16.63 4.69
C GLY A 160 4.06 -17.91 4.49
N ARG A 161 5.18 -17.87 3.77
CA ARG A 161 6.08 -19.05 3.61
C ARG A 161 7.02 -19.26 4.80
N THR A 162 7.20 -18.26 5.63
CA THR A 162 7.95 -18.36 6.88
C THR A 162 7.02 -18.73 8.04
N ALA A 163 7.57 -19.26 9.16
CA ALA A 163 6.76 -19.59 10.32
C ALA A 163 6.34 -18.33 11.10
N PRO A 164 5.10 -18.22 11.54
CA PRO A 164 3.98 -19.16 11.32
C PRO A 164 3.42 -19.07 9.90
N ARG A 165 3.27 -20.20 9.23
CA ARG A 165 2.80 -20.27 7.83
C ARG A 165 1.32 -19.94 7.71
N PHE A 166 0.94 -19.30 6.58
CA PHE A 166 -0.43 -18.99 6.22
C PHE A 166 -0.62 -18.92 4.70
N ASP A 167 -1.86 -19.02 4.27
CA ASP A 167 -2.23 -18.85 2.87
C ASP A 167 -2.73 -17.42 2.61
N SER A 168 -2.56 -16.96 1.38
CA SER A 168 -3.06 -15.66 0.92
C SER A 168 -4.07 -15.85 -0.20
N TYR A 169 -5.19 -15.14 -0.09
CA TYR A 169 -6.27 -15.15 -1.06
C TYR A 169 -6.51 -13.75 -1.59
N ALA A 170 -6.80 -13.65 -2.89
CA ALA A 170 -7.27 -12.42 -3.50
C ALA A 170 -8.56 -12.66 -4.29
N MET A 171 -9.41 -11.64 -4.39
CA MET A 171 -10.49 -11.64 -5.36
C MET A 171 -10.31 -10.48 -6.32
N THR A 172 -10.22 -10.78 -7.61
CA THR A 172 -10.12 -9.82 -8.71
C THR A 172 -11.39 -9.83 -9.58
N GLY A 173 -11.59 -8.77 -10.34
CA GLY A 173 -12.57 -8.77 -11.43
C GLY A 173 -11.91 -9.11 -12.76
N ASP A 174 -12.67 -9.61 -13.73
CA ASP A 174 -12.17 -9.91 -15.07
C ASP A 174 -11.69 -8.64 -15.83
N GLY A 175 -12.42 -7.54 -15.74
CA GLY A 175 -11.97 -6.26 -16.32
C GLY A 175 -10.72 -5.70 -15.64
N GLU A 176 -10.48 -6.03 -14.38
CA GLU A 176 -9.28 -5.66 -13.65
C GLU A 176 -8.01 -6.32 -14.21
N LEU A 177 -8.12 -7.49 -14.83
CA LEU A 177 -7.00 -8.19 -15.46
C LEU A 177 -6.41 -7.44 -16.67
N GLN A 178 -7.00 -6.33 -17.10
CA GLN A 178 -6.44 -5.45 -18.13
C GLN A 178 -5.33 -4.54 -17.59
N GLU A 179 -5.18 -4.43 -16.27
CA GLU A 179 -4.14 -3.62 -15.61
C GLU A 179 -2.78 -4.34 -15.64
N GLY A 180 -1.72 -3.59 -16.01
CA GLY A 180 -0.34 -4.11 -16.09
C GLY A 180 0.19 -4.74 -14.80
N PRO A 181 0.03 -4.12 -13.61
CA PRO A 181 0.51 -4.66 -12.35
C PRO A 181 -0.05 -6.05 -11.97
N VAL A 182 -1.20 -6.44 -12.54
CA VAL A 182 -1.72 -7.81 -12.38
C VAL A 182 -0.74 -8.82 -12.99
N TRP A 183 -0.26 -8.54 -14.21
CA TRP A 183 0.62 -9.47 -14.93
C TRP A 183 2.04 -9.47 -14.38
N GLU A 184 2.54 -8.32 -13.90
CA GLU A 184 3.77 -8.29 -13.10
C GLU A 184 3.67 -9.26 -11.92
N SER A 185 2.54 -9.23 -11.19
CA SER A 185 2.28 -10.10 -10.05
C SER A 185 2.14 -11.56 -10.45
N VAL A 186 1.43 -11.86 -11.55
CA VAL A 186 1.23 -13.23 -12.07
C VAL A 186 2.57 -13.87 -12.42
N MET A 187 3.41 -13.15 -13.17
CA MET A 187 4.73 -13.65 -13.56
C MET A 187 5.64 -13.91 -12.35
N PHE A 188 5.70 -12.97 -11.42
CA PHE A 188 6.58 -13.10 -10.26
C PHE A 188 6.08 -14.16 -9.27
N ALA A 189 4.77 -14.31 -9.06
CA ALA A 189 4.21 -15.38 -8.22
C ALA A 189 4.58 -16.78 -8.73
N ALA A 190 4.51 -16.99 -10.04
CA ALA A 190 4.93 -18.24 -10.66
C ALA A 190 6.44 -18.49 -10.52
N ALA A 191 7.26 -17.45 -10.81
CA ALA A 191 8.72 -17.53 -10.66
C ALA A 191 9.14 -17.85 -9.20
N LYS A 192 8.43 -17.32 -8.22
CA LYS A 192 8.66 -17.62 -6.79
C LYS A 192 7.92 -18.86 -6.31
N ARG A 193 7.16 -19.54 -7.18
CA ARG A 193 6.46 -20.79 -6.89
C ARG A 193 5.53 -20.66 -5.66
N LEU A 194 4.71 -19.61 -5.59
CA LEU A 194 3.87 -19.27 -4.44
C LEU A 194 2.62 -20.16 -4.37
N ASP A 195 2.77 -21.42 -4.02
CA ASP A 195 1.68 -22.40 -3.90
C ASP A 195 0.74 -22.16 -2.70
N ASN A 196 1.00 -21.12 -1.93
CA ASN A 196 0.13 -20.58 -0.88
C ASN A 196 -0.60 -19.29 -1.32
N LEU A 197 -0.65 -19.00 -2.61
CA LEU A 197 -1.41 -17.89 -3.20
C LEU A 197 -2.57 -18.44 -4.03
N CYS A 198 -3.79 -17.99 -3.73
CA CYS A 198 -5.00 -18.28 -4.49
C CYS A 198 -5.68 -16.98 -4.96
N VAL A 199 -5.96 -16.85 -6.24
CA VAL A 199 -6.79 -15.79 -6.78
C VAL A 199 -8.13 -16.32 -7.27
N LEU A 200 -9.23 -15.73 -6.80
CA LEU A 200 -10.57 -15.93 -7.35
C LEU A 200 -10.83 -14.80 -8.34
N VAL A 201 -11.08 -15.14 -9.60
CA VAL A 201 -11.40 -14.18 -10.64
C VAL A 201 -12.93 -14.18 -10.83
N ASP A 202 -13.60 -13.11 -10.44
CA ASP A 202 -15.02 -12.94 -10.77
C ASP A 202 -15.18 -12.65 -12.27
N ARG A 203 -15.35 -13.71 -13.04
CA ARG A 203 -15.55 -13.68 -14.49
C ARG A 203 -17.03 -13.44 -14.79
N ASN A 204 -17.48 -12.22 -14.55
CA ASN A 204 -18.89 -11.86 -14.71
C ASN A 204 -19.21 -11.21 -16.06
N TYR A 205 -18.23 -11.14 -16.98
CA TYR A 205 -18.34 -10.63 -18.34
C TYR A 205 -18.82 -9.17 -18.45
N GLY A 206 -18.85 -8.42 -17.34
CA GLY A 206 -19.32 -7.05 -17.29
C GLY A 206 -18.21 -6.06 -16.89
N GLN A 207 -18.08 -4.96 -17.64
CA GLN A 207 -17.14 -3.89 -17.34
C GLN A 207 -17.90 -2.57 -17.38
N LEU A 208 -17.96 -1.85 -16.23
CA LEU A 208 -18.95 -0.80 -16.02
C LEU A 208 -20.36 -1.33 -16.37
N ASP A 209 -21.07 -0.69 -17.28
CA ASP A 209 -22.41 -1.09 -17.72
C ASP A 209 -22.41 -1.79 -19.10
N LEU A 210 -21.22 -2.16 -19.59
CA LEU A 210 -21.04 -2.83 -20.89
C LEU A 210 -20.51 -4.25 -20.71
N ALA A 211 -20.75 -5.09 -21.72
CA ALA A 211 -20.10 -6.40 -21.78
C ALA A 211 -18.61 -6.24 -22.13
N ASN A 212 -17.72 -6.98 -21.46
CA ASN A 212 -16.26 -6.91 -21.69
C ASN A 212 -15.90 -7.07 -23.17
N ARG A 213 -16.59 -7.97 -23.91
CA ARG A 213 -16.34 -8.20 -25.34
C ARG A 213 -16.53 -6.97 -26.22
N MET A 214 -17.28 -5.97 -25.73
CA MET A 214 -17.52 -4.72 -26.48
C MET A 214 -16.42 -3.68 -26.24
N ILE A 215 -15.66 -3.82 -25.16
CA ILE A 215 -14.58 -2.91 -24.75
C ILE A 215 -13.24 -3.53 -25.10
N PHE A 216 -12.97 -4.68 -24.55
CA PHE A 216 -11.73 -5.44 -24.71
C PHE A 216 -12.03 -6.93 -24.55
N PRO A 217 -12.07 -7.69 -25.63
CA PRO A 217 -12.30 -9.14 -25.59
C PRO A 217 -11.19 -9.82 -24.79
N MET A 218 -11.55 -10.44 -23.68
CA MET A 218 -10.60 -11.17 -22.85
C MET A 218 -10.35 -12.57 -23.43
N PRO A 219 -9.09 -13.05 -23.39
CA PRO A 219 -8.76 -14.41 -23.79
C PRO A 219 -9.37 -15.45 -22.85
N GLU A 220 -9.17 -16.72 -23.17
CA GLU A 220 -9.47 -17.83 -22.25
C GLU A 220 -8.49 -17.79 -21.08
N LEU A 221 -9.00 -17.46 -19.85
CA LEU A 221 -8.15 -17.09 -18.72
C LEU A 221 -7.40 -18.30 -18.13
N CYS A 222 -7.98 -19.49 -18.11
CA CYS A 222 -7.28 -20.67 -17.60
C CYS A 222 -6.01 -20.97 -18.42
N SER A 223 -6.09 -20.85 -19.74
CA SER A 223 -4.92 -21.01 -20.61
C SER A 223 -3.87 -19.93 -20.36
N VAL A 224 -4.28 -18.70 -20.15
CA VAL A 224 -3.36 -17.57 -19.85
C VAL A 224 -2.64 -17.81 -18.54
N PHE A 225 -3.33 -18.07 -17.44
CA PHE A 225 -2.72 -18.34 -16.14
C PHE A 225 -1.82 -19.60 -16.20
N SER A 226 -2.27 -20.65 -16.88
CA SER A 226 -1.49 -21.89 -17.04
C SER A 226 -0.20 -21.66 -17.83
N SER A 227 -0.21 -20.80 -18.86
CA SER A 227 0.98 -20.46 -19.64
C SER A 227 2.06 -19.76 -18.82
N TYR A 228 1.66 -19.03 -17.76
CA TYR A 228 2.57 -18.46 -16.77
C TYR A 228 2.99 -19.45 -15.67
N GLY A 229 2.52 -20.69 -15.69
CA GLY A 229 2.89 -21.69 -14.70
C GLY A 229 1.99 -21.79 -13.47
N TRP A 230 0.82 -21.17 -13.50
CA TRP A 230 -0.20 -21.33 -12.44
C TRP A 230 -1.00 -22.63 -12.60
N GLY A 231 -1.52 -23.13 -11.49
CA GLY A 231 -2.67 -24.05 -11.52
C GLY A 231 -3.94 -23.22 -11.75
N ALA A 232 -4.77 -23.62 -12.72
CA ALA A 232 -5.97 -22.85 -13.05
C ALA A 232 -7.19 -23.76 -13.10
N PHE A 233 -8.33 -23.28 -12.60
CA PHE A 233 -9.62 -23.99 -12.58
C PHE A 233 -10.69 -23.09 -13.19
N ASP A 234 -11.41 -23.59 -14.20
CA ASP A 234 -12.64 -22.99 -14.70
C ASP A 234 -13.82 -23.56 -13.92
N VAL A 235 -14.60 -22.71 -13.25
CA VAL A 235 -15.72 -23.15 -12.44
C VAL A 235 -16.97 -22.33 -12.75
N ASP A 236 -18.10 -23.01 -12.79
CA ASP A 236 -19.41 -22.35 -12.74
C ASP A 236 -19.62 -21.78 -11.33
N ALA A 237 -19.74 -20.46 -11.23
CA ALA A 237 -20.00 -19.75 -9.99
C ALA A 237 -21.50 -19.37 -9.83
N THR A 238 -22.38 -20.06 -10.56
CA THR A 238 -23.82 -19.99 -10.36
C THR A 238 -24.32 -20.96 -9.29
N ASP A 239 -23.45 -21.92 -8.91
CA ASP A 239 -23.66 -22.82 -7.78
C ASP A 239 -22.39 -22.94 -6.91
N TYR A 240 -22.47 -23.70 -5.83
CA TYR A 240 -21.36 -23.88 -4.89
C TYR A 240 -20.42 -25.03 -5.25
N GLN A 241 -20.83 -25.99 -6.07
CA GLN A 241 -20.11 -27.25 -6.27
C GLN A 241 -18.73 -27.03 -6.86
N GLY A 242 -18.64 -26.27 -7.95
CA GLY A 242 -17.38 -26.01 -8.65
C GLY A 242 -16.42 -25.16 -7.80
N VAL A 243 -16.92 -24.04 -7.25
CA VAL A 243 -16.12 -23.12 -6.42
C VAL A 243 -15.61 -23.81 -5.17
N TYR A 244 -16.46 -24.57 -4.47
CA TYR A 244 -16.08 -25.31 -3.27
C TYR A 244 -15.00 -26.33 -3.56
N SER A 245 -15.15 -27.11 -4.65
CA SER A 245 -14.17 -28.14 -5.03
C SER A 245 -12.81 -27.54 -5.39
N ALA A 246 -12.77 -26.41 -6.10
CA ALA A 246 -11.53 -25.73 -6.45
C ALA A 246 -10.82 -25.17 -5.20
N LEU A 247 -11.57 -24.53 -4.28
CA LEU A 247 -11.03 -24.08 -2.99
C LEU A 247 -10.50 -25.24 -2.13
N GLN A 248 -11.23 -26.37 -2.12
CA GLN A 248 -10.81 -27.59 -1.43
C GLN A 248 -9.48 -28.12 -2.00
N GLN A 249 -9.37 -28.17 -3.32
CA GLN A 249 -8.14 -28.60 -3.99
C GLN A 249 -6.96 -27.67 -3.66
N PHE A 250 -7.16 -26.36 -3.66
CA PHE A 250 -6.13 -25.42 -3.24
C PHE A 250 -5.72 -25.64 -1.78
N ARG A 251 -6.70 -25.69 -0.86
CA ARG A 251 -6.41 -25.69 0.59
C ARG A 251 -5.83 -27.00 1.08
N PHE A 252 -6.33 -28.14 0.59
CA PHE A 252 -6.04 -29.47 1.12
C PHE A 252 -5.37 -30.42 0.11
N GLY A 253 -5.33 -30.03 -1.15
CA GLY A 253 -4.58 -30.77 -2.17
C GLY A 253 -3.06 -30.66 -1.97
N PRO A 254 -2.30 -31.50 -2.69
CA PRO A 254 -0.84 -31.48 -2.59
C PRO A 254 -0.27 -30.16 -3.10
N ARG A 255 0.63 -29.56 -2.34
CA ARG A 255 1.38 -28.37 -2.75
C ARG A 255 2.41 -28.74 -3.82
N ASN A 256 2.36 -28.09 -4.96
CA ASN A 256 3.17 -28.41 -6.13
C ASN A 256 4.06 -27.24 -6.61
N GLY A 257 4.14 -26.19 -5.84
CA GLY A 257 4.90 -24.98 -6.18
C GLY A 257 4.21 -24.10 -7.23
N LYS A 258 2.90 -24.27 -7.46
CA LYS A 258 2.13 -23.42 -8.40
C LYS A 258 1.13 -22.57 -7.63
N PRO A 259 1.10 -21.24 -7.83
CA PRO A 259 -0.03 -20.45 -7.38
C PRO A 259 -1.31 -20.88 -8.10
N THR A 260 -2.47 -20.58 -7.52
CA THR A 260 -3.75 -21.09 -8.02
C THR A 260 -4.66 -19.95 -8.48
N ALA A 261 -5.24 -20.07 -9.67
CA ALA A 261 -6.29 -19.21 -10.18
C ALA A 261 -7.61 -19.99 -10.29
N ILE A 262 -8.67 -19.48 -9.70
CA ILE A 262 -10.04 -20.02 -9.82
C ILE A 262 -10.87 -19.02 -10.62
N ILE A 263 -11.19 -19.35 -11.85
CA ILE A 263 -11.95 -18.50 -12.75
C ILE A 263 -13.44 -18.78 -12.53
N CYS A 264 -14.12 -17.87 -11.85
CA CYS A 264 -15.49 -18.01 -11.38
C CYS A 264 -16.46 -17.42 -12.42
N HIS A 265 -17.04 -18.26 -13.28
CA HIS A 265 -17.95 -17.84 -14.33
C HIS A 265 -19.37 -17.58 -13.79
N SER A 266 -19.86 -16.36 -14.00
CA SER A 266 -21.22 -15.95 -13.72
C SER A 266 -21.65 -14.80 -14.63
N THR A 267 -22.71 -14.10 -14.30
CA THR A 267 -23.07 -12.82 -14.95
C THR A 267 -23.08 -11.72 -13.91
N LYS A 268 -22.81 -10.50 -14.31
CA LYS A 268 -22.86 -9.35 -13.41
C LYS A 268 -24.25 -9.25 -12.78
N GLY A 269 -24.31 -9.10 -11.45
CA GLY A 269 -25.57 -9.11 -10.71
C GLY A 269 -26.19 -10.50 -10.52
N TYR A 270 -25.49 -11.58 -10.85
CA TYR A 270 -26.00 -12.95 -10.69
C TYR A 270 -26.60 -13.19 -9.29
N GLY A 271 -27.77 -13.83 -9.26
CA GLY A 271 -28.54 -14.08 -8.05
C GLY A 271 -29.48 -12.94 -7.66
N GLY A 272 -29.48 -11.82 -8.39
CA GLY A 272 -30.49 -10.79 -8.34
C GLY A 272 -31.66 -11.12 -9.27
N PHE A 273 -32.85 -10.62 -8.92
CA PHE A 273 -34.09 -10.81 -9.70
C PHE A 273 -34.45 -9.55 -10.50
N SER A 274 -33.86 -8.41 -10.14
CA SER A 274 -34.15 -7.10 -10.73
C SER A 274 -33.04 -6.64 -11.65
N ASP A 275 -33.38 -6.04 -12.79
CA ASP A 275 -32.43 -5.58 -13.81
C ASP A 275 -31.45 -4.51 -13.31
N PHE A 276 -31.80 -3.75 -12.26
CA PHE A 276 -30.90 -2.75 -11.72
C PHE A 276 -29.59 -3.37 -11.17
N LEU A 277 -29.60 -4.64 -10.75
CA LEU A 277 -28.41 -5.33 -10.26
C LEU A 277 -27.39 -5.64 -11.36
N ASN A 278 -27.77 -5.59 -12.63
CA ASN A 278 -26.85 -5.72 -13.76
C ASN A 278 -25.99 -4.45 -13.98
N LYS A 279 -26.35 -3.33 -13.33
CA LYS A 279 -25.62 -2.07 -13.43
C LYS A 279 -24.36 -2.06 -12.59
N HIS A 280 -23.38 -1.25 -13.02
CA HIS A 280 -22.15 -1.08 -12.25
C HIS A 280 -22.40 -0.36 -10.92
N LYS A 281 -23.07 0.76 -10.97
CA LYS A 281 -23.48 1.56 -9.81
C LYS A 281 -24.97 1.78 -9.84
N VAL A 282 -25.61 1.49 -8.74
CA VAL A 282 -27.06 1.60 -8.60
C VAL A 282 -27.38 2.75 -7.67
N THR A 283 -28.19 3.68 -8.18
CA THR A 283 -28.94 4.65 -7.39
C THR A 283 -30.40 4.39 -7.78
N THR A 284 -31.18 3.79 -6.92
CA THR A 284 -32.55 3.40 -7.24
C THR A 284 -33.48 3.74 -6.07
N GLY A 285 -34.76 3.88 -6.38
CA GLY A 285 -35.76 4.19 -5.36
C GLY A 285 -36.04 3.03 -4.41
N ASP A 286 -36.51 3.36 -3.22
CA ASP A 286 -36.79 2.41 -2.14
C ASP A 286 -37.72 1.28 -2.59
N ASN A 287 -38.73 1.58 -3.41
CA ASN A 287 -39.71 0.58 -3.89
C ASN A 287 -39.03 -0.56 -4.66
N LEU A 288 -38.03 -0.28 -5.49
CA LEU A 288 -37.33 -1.32 -6.25
C LEU A 288 -36.43 -2.15 -5.34
N ILE A 289 -35.80 -1.53 -4.35
CA ILE A 289 -34.96 -2.23 -3.37
C ILE A 289 -35.83 -3.11 -2.46
N GLU A 290 -36.99 -2.61 -2.01
CA GLU A 290 -37.94 -3.39 -1.19
C GLU A 290 -38.50 -4.56 -1.98
N GLN A 291 -38.86 -4.39 -3.26
CA GLN A 291 -39.31 -5.48 -4.13
C GLN A 291 -38.22 -6.55 -4.28
N GLU A 292 -36.98 -6.17 -4.56
CA GLU A 292 -35.86 -7.11 -4.66
C GLU A 292 -35.60 -7.82 -3.31
N THR A 293 -35.71 -7.09 -2.20
CA THR A 293 -35.56 -7.64 -0.85
C THR A 293 -36.65 -8.71 -0.57
N GLY A 294 -37.88 -8.47 -0.98
CA GLY A 294 -38.95 -9.44 -0.90
C GLY A 294 -38.66 -10.73 -1.68
N LEU A 295 -38.20 -10.60 -2.94
CA LEU A 295 -37.82 -11.73 -3.78
C LEU A 295 -36.67 -12.54 -3.21
N GLN A 296 -35.66 -11.86 -2.64
CA GLN A 296 -34.53 -12.52 -1.97
C GLN A 296 -34.97 -13.23 -0.69
N ALA A 297 -35.91 -12.66 0.09
CA ALA A 297 -36.48 -13.32 1.26
C ALA A 297 -37.28 -14.59 0.89
N GLU A 298 -38.05 -14.54 -0.19
CA GLU A 298 -38.74 -15.73 -0.73
C GLU A 298 -37.72 -16.80 -1.18
N GLN A 299 -36.67 -16.40 -1.87
CA GLN A 299 -35.61 -17.33 -2.29
C GLN A 299 -34.91 -17.97 -1.09
N ARG A 300 -34.67 -17.19 -0.03
CA ARG A 300 -34.16 -17.71 1.24
C ARG A 300 -35.09 -18.78 1.83
N GLY A 301 -36.40 -18.52 1.85
CA GLY A 301 -37.40 -19.48 2.32
C GLY A 301 -37.35 -20.78 1.51
N ARG A 302 -37.25 -20.69 0.18
CA ARG A 302 -37.10 -21.87 -0.69
C ARG A 302 -35.85 -22.68 -0.36
N ARG A 303 -34.69 -22.01 -0.16
CA ARG A 303 -33.41 -22.65 0.19
C ARG A 303 -33.47 -23.33 1.57
N VAL A 304 -34.11 -22.71 2.54
CA VAL A 304 -34.36 -23.32 3.87
C VAL A 304 -35.22 -24.57 3.76
N ASN A 305 -36.31 -24.51 2.99
CA ASN A 305 -37.16 -25.65 2.76
C ASN A 305 -36.44 -26.79 2.02
N ASP A 306 -35.66 -26.47 1.01
CA ASP A 306 -34.87 -27.46 0.28
C ASP A 306 -33.80 -28.13 1.18
N PHE A 307 -33.12 -27.36 2.03
CA PHE A 307 -32.22 -27.94 3.03
C PHE A 307 -32.99 -28.84 4.03
N ASN A 308 -34.11 -28.39 4.56
CA ASN A 308 -34.88 -29.15 5.56
C ASN A 308 -35.46 -30.43 4.97
N SER A 309 -35.94 -30.42 3.74
CA SER A 309 -36.40 -31.63 3.03
C SER A 309 -35.24 -32.63 2.90
N PHE A 310 -34.05 -32.18 2.51
CA PHE A 310 -32.86 -33.02 2.47
C PHE A 310 -32.48 -33.53 3.87
N TYR A 311 -32.39 -32.65 4.87
CA TYR A 311 -32.00 -32.96 6.24
C TYR A 311 -32.94 -34.00 6.91
N GLN A 312 -34.24 -33.91 6.65
CA GLN A 312 -35.22 -34.87 7.12
C GLN A 312 -35.09 -36.21 6.42
N GLY A 313 -34.80 -36.20 5.11
CA GLY A 313 -34.57 -37.43 4.32
C GLY A 313 -33.39 -38.26 4.82
N LEU A 314 -32.39 -37.63 5.44
CA LEU A 314 -31.22 -38.33 6.02
C LEU A 314 -31.59 -39.32 7.14
N LYS A 315 -32.76 -39.15 7.79
CA LYS A 315 -33.20 -40.09 8.84
C LYS A 315 -33.34 -41.56 8.35
N ALA A 316 -33.47 -41.76 7.05
CA ALA A 316 -33.58 -43.07 6.45
C ALA A 316 -32.27 -43.77 6.11
N SER A 317 -31.12 -43.09 6.26
CA SER A 317 -29.80 -43.63 5.97
C SER A 317 -29.07 -44.12 7.23
N ASP A 318 -28.22 -45.13 7.11
CA ASP A 318 -27.51 -45.76 8.24
C ASP A 318 -26.66 -44.75 9.04
N ASP A 319 -25.99 -43.83 8.37
CA ASP A 319 -25.16 -42.75 9.00
C ASP A 319 -25.93 -41.44 9.14
N GLY A 320 -27.21 -41.41 8.89
CA GLY A 320 -28.04 -40.24 8.77
C GLY A 320 -28.04 -39.34 10.02
N GLU A 321 -28.04 -39.91 11.20
CA GLU A 321 -28.01 -39.14 12.45
C GLU A 321 -26.66 -38.44 12.66
N GLN A 322 -25.53 -39.09 12.35
CA GLN A 322 -24.19 -38.47 12.44
C GLN A 322 -24.07 -37.31 11.47
N ILE A 323 -24.54 -37.47 10.23
CA ILE A 323 -24.55 -36.42 9.21
C ILE A 323 -25.41 -35.24 9.67
N ARG A 324 -26.59 -35.51 10.21
CA ARG A 324 -27.51 -34.47 10.73
C ARG A 324 -26.90 -33.69 11.89
N GLU A 325 -26.27 -34.38 12.86
CA GLU A 325 -25.53 -33.69 13.92
C GLU A 325 -24.39 -32.81 13.41
N PHE A 326 -23.62 -33.31 12.43
CA PHE A 326 -22.57 -32.53 11.80
C PHE A 326 -23.14 -31.27 11.12
N LEU A 327 -24.20 -31.42 10.32
CA LEU A 327 -24.85 -30.30 9.62
C LEU A 327 -25.44 -29.28 10.60
N ALA A 328 -26.04 -29.73 11.71
CA ALA A 328 -26.53 -28.83 12.75
C ALA A 328 -25.38 -28.04 13.42
N ARG A 329 -24.23 -28.67 13.66
CA ARG A 329 -23.04 -27.97 14.14
C ARG A 329 -22.50 -26.99 13.11
N ALA A 330 -22.44 -27.37 11.83
CA ALA A 330 -22.04 -26.50 10.75
C ALA A 330 -22.95 -25.27 10.62
N ALA A 331 -24.26 -25.46 10.67
CA ALA A 331 -25.24 -24.37 10.64
C ALA A 331 -25.00 -23.34 11.76
N ARG A 332 -24.87 -23.81 13.02
CA ARG A 332 -24.56 -22.90 14.16
C ARG A 332 -23.29 -22.08 13.93
N ARG A 333 -22.29 -22.68 13.35
CA ARG A 333 -21.02 -21.98 13.09
C ARG A 333 -21.08 -21.04 11.90
N MET A 334 -22.02 -21.28 10.96
CA MET A 334 -22.37 -20.32 9.91
C MET A 334 -23.29 -19.20 10.41
N HIS A 335 -23.49 -19.04 11.72
CA HIS A 335 -24.43 -18.07 12.31
C HIS A 335 -25.88 -18.29 11.85
N LEU A 336 -26.26 -19.56 11.76
CA LEU A 336 -27.63 -19.98 11.56
C LEU A 336 -28.12 -20.69 12.83
N SER A 337 -29.32 -20.37 13.27
CA SER A 337 -29.95 -21.13 14.32
C SER A 337 -30.07 -22.61 13.90
N ALA A 338 -29.82 -23.53 14.82
CA ALA A 338 -29.96 -24.96 14.57
C ALA A 338 -30.87 -25.60 15.62
N GLY A 339 -31.87 -24.86 16.09
CA GLY A 339 -32.96 -25.38 16.87
C GLY A 339 -33.82 -26.32 16.01
N SER A 340 -34.28 -27.43 16.60
CA SER A 340 -35.19 -28.35 15.89
C SER A 340 -36.55 -27.72 15.67
N THR A 341 -37.08 -27.85 14.46
CA THR A 341 -38.47 -27.48 14.14
C THR A 341 -39.44 -28.64 14.49
N PRO A 342 -40.73 -28.35 14.67
CA PRO A 342 -41.72 -29.40 15.02
C PRO A 342 -41.78 -30.53 14.01
N ASP A 343 -41.50 -30.28 12.74
CA ASP A 343 -41.44 -31.25 11.64
C ASP A 343 -40.11 -32.01 11.56
N GLY A 344 -39.16 -31.70 12.45
CA GLY A 344 -37.84 -32.36 12.56
C GLY A 344 -36.77 -31.81 11.63
N GLY A 345 -36.97 -30.62 11.09
CA GLY A 345 -35.93 -29.82 10.40
C GLY A 345 -35.07 -29.00 11.35
N LEU A 346 -34.33 -28.02 10.79
CA LEU A 346 -33.61 -26.99 11.52
C LEU A 346 -34.23 -25.61 11.26
N ASP A 347 -34.24 -24.75 12.28
CA ASP A 347 -34.83 -23.40 12.20
C ASP A 347 -34.07 -22.49 11.20
N LEU A 348 -32.77 -22.57 11.08
CA LEU A 348 -31.92 -21.82 10.17
C LEU A 348 -32.13 -20.29 10.10
N ARG A 349 -32.72 -19.69 11.14
CA ARG A 349 -32.79 -18.24 11.24
C ARG A 349 -31.36 -17.67 11.36
N GLN A 350 -31.13 -16.52 10.73
CA GLN A 350 -29.87 -15.82 10.87
C GLN A 350 -29.65 -15.36 12.32
N GLU A 351 -28.53 -15.72 12.92
CA GLU A 351 -28.13 -15.26 14.25
C GLU A 351 -27.17 -14.10 14.16
N ILE A 352 -27.42 -13.06 14.95
CA ILE A 352 -26.50 -11.90 15.07
C ILE A 352 -25.57 -12.17 16.26
N GLY A 353 -24.30 -12.41 15.95
CA GLY A 353 -23.27 -12.55 16.98
C GLY A 353 -22.78 -11.20 17.52
N PRO A 354 -22.07 -11.20 18.66
CA PRO A 354 -21.44 -10.00 19.18
C PRO A 354 -20.25 -9.58 18.32
N VAL A 355 -19.86 -8.29 18.41
CA VAL A 355 -18.59 -7.82 17.88
C VAL A 355 -17.45 -8.49 18.64
N LEU A 356 -16.54 -9.11 17.92
CA LEU A 356 -15.42 -9.89 18.48
C LEU A 356 -14.09 -9.14 18.40
N THR A 357 -13.92 -8.29 17.36
CA THR A 357 -12.68 -7.56 17.12
C THR A 357 -12.34 -6.66 18.29
N ARG A 358 -11.10 -6.74 18.70
CA ARG A 358 -10.53 -5.92 19.76
C ARG A 358 -9.45 -5.02 19.18
N ARG A 359 -9.20 -3.90 19.85
CA ARG A 359 -8.09 -3.02 19.52
C ARG A 359 -6.76 -3.78 19.64
N ALA A 360 -5.92 -3.67 18.62
CA ALA A 360 -4.62 -4.34 18.61
C ALA A 360 -3.70 -3.78 19.70
N SER A 361 -2.79 -4.62 20.19
CA SER A 361 -1.72 -4.17 21.08
C SER A 361 -0.73 -3.28 20.32
N ARG A 362 -0.15 -2.29 21.02
CA ARG A 362 0.89 -1.41 20.45
C ARG A 362 2.03 -2.23 19.84
N ARG A 363 2.50 -1.84 18.65
CA ARG A 363 3.70 -2.39 18.03
C ARG A 363 4.94 -1.55 18.35
N ASP A 364 6.02 -2.20 18.81
CA ASP A 364 7.33 -1.55 18.87
C ASP A 364 7.99 -1.57 17.48
N LYS A 365 8.24 -0.39 16.93
CA LYS A 365 8.85 -0.20 15.61
C LYS A 365 10.38 -0.20 15.64
N ARG A 366 11.01 -0.13 16.81
CA ARG A 366 12.47 -0.08 16.92
C ARG A 366 13.10 -1.39 16.45
N ILE A 367 14.07 -1.28 15.57
CA ILE A 367 14.88 -2.41 15.11
C ILE A 367 16.01 -2.65 16.11
N GLN A 368 16.24 -3.91 16.44
CA GLN A 368 17.30 -4.31 17.37
C GLN A 368 18.58 -4.60 16.58
N TYR A 369 19.65 -3.92 16.92
CA TYR A 369 20.95 -4.12 16.27
C TYR A 369 22.11 -3.71 17.18
N ASP A 370 23.28 -4.27 16.92
CA ASP A 370 24.52 -3.89 17.59
C ASP A 370 25.08 -2.59 16.98
N ARG A 371 25.11 -1.53 17.77
CA ARG A 371 25.59 -0.20 17.34
C ARG A 371 27.07 -0.18 16.99
N ASP A 372 27.88 -0.98 17.66
CA ASP A 372 29.33 -1.02 17.46
C ASP A 372 29.72 -1.73 16.15
N SER A 373 28.80 -2.55 15.61
CA SER A 373 28.97 -3.21 14.32
C SER A 373 28.65 -2.32 13.13
N LEU A 374 28.11 -1.11 13.32
CA LEU A 374 27.83 -0.18 12.21
C LEU A 374 29.12 0.28 11.51
N PRO A 375 29.04 0.59 10.19
CA PRO A 375 30.19 1.06 9.46
C PRO A 375 30.72 2.37 10.05
N LYS A 376 32.04 2.45 10.23
CA LYS A 376 32.73 3.68 10.59
C LYS A 376 33.10 4.44 9.32
N ILE A 377 32.62 5.67 9.22
CA ILE A 377 32.84 6.52 8.04
C ILE A 377 34.05 7.40 8.30
N ASP A 378 35.08 7.28 7.45
CA ASP A 378 36.27 8.11 7.48
C ASP A 378 36.00 9.44 6.76
N ARG A 379 36.11 10.55 7.46
CA ARG A 379 35.85 11.89 6.93
C ARG A 379 36.71 12.29 5.75
N ASN A 380 37.85 11.66 5.58
CA ASN A 380 38.84 11.97 4.52
C ASN A 380 38.63 11.13 3.25
N LYS A 381 37.58 10.30 3.21
CA LYS A 381 37.26 9.44 2.07
C LYS A 381 35.94 9.83 1.43
N GLU A 382 35.75 9.35 0.23
CA GLU A 382 34.48 9.40 -0.48
C GLU A 382 33.83 8.02 -0.49
N TYR A 383 32.49 7.98 -0.42
CA TYR A 383 31.70 6.75 -0.46
C TYR A 383 30.49 6.92 -1.35
N ALA A 384 30.13 5.88 -2.09
CA ALA A 384 28.81 5.80 -2.72
C ALA A 384 27.74 5.52 -1.64
N ALA A 385 26.53 6.03 -1.85
CA ALA A 385 25.42 5.76 -0.93
C ALA A 385 25.13 4.25 -0.82
N SER A 386 25.25 3.50 -1.91
CA SER A 386 25.07 2.04 -1.96
C SER A 386 26.06 1.28 -1.06
N ASP A 387 27.29 1.76 -0.91
CA ASP A 387 28.28 1.12 -0.03
C ASP A 387 27.87 1.26 1.44
N ILE A 388 27.39 2.44 1.82
CA ILE A 388 26.91 2.72 3.18
C ILE A 388 25.63 1.92 3.47
N VAL A 389 24.71 1.90 2.51
CA VAL A 389 23.47 1.12 2.63
C VAL A 389 23.79 -0.37 2.79
N THR A 390 24.67 -0.92 1.94
CA THR A 390 25.07 -2.33 2.03
C THR A 390 25.69 -2.66 3.38
N ALA A 391 26.63 -1.84 3.84
CA ALA A 391 27.33 -2.07 5.11
C ALA A 391 26.39 -1.96 6.32
N ALA A 392 25.52 -0.97 6.33
CA ALA A 392 24.56 -0.75 7.41
C ALA A 392 23.45 -1.84 7.42
N MET A 393 22.94 -2.22 6.24
CA MET A 393 21.90 -3.26 6.14
C MET A 393 22.39 -4.64 6.60
N LYS A 394 23.66 -4.98 6.45
CA LYS A 394 24.26 -6.21 7.05
C LYS A 394 24.13 -6.23 8.57
N VAL A 395 24.04 -5.07 9.21
CA VAL A 395 23.85 -4.97 10.66
C VAL A 395 22.36 -4.95 11.01
N PHE A 396 21.58 -4.09 10.36
CA PHE A 396 20.15 -3.93 10.65
C PHE A 396 19.31 -5.17 10.30
N ALA A 397 19.65 -5.89 9.24
CA ALA A 397 18.95 -7.09 8.81
C ALA A 397 19.15 -8.29 9.75
N ARG A 398 19.96 -8.20 10.81
CA ARG A 398 19.96 -9.19 11.90
C ARG A 398 18.61 -9.21 12.64
N ASP A 399 17.90 -8.09 12.68
CA ASP A 399 16.47 -8.10 13.02
C ASP A 399 15.64 -8.64 11.83
N THR A 400 14.90 -9.71 12.08
CA THR A 400 14.15 -10.43 11.05
C THR A 400 13.02 -9.62 10.41
N ARG A 401 12.68 -8.47 10.98
CA ARG A 401 11.66 -7.55 10.44
C ARG A 401 12.17 -6.67 9.30
N VAL A 402 13.48 -6.60 9.06
CA VAL A 402 14.05 -5.80 7.96
C VAL A 402 13.95 -6.59 6.65
N ILE A 403 13.27 -5.98 5.67
CA ILE A 403 12.97 -6.57 4.35
C ILE A 403 13.40 -5.59 3.26
N SER A 404 13.99 -6.09 2.19
CA SER A 404 14.31 -5.29 0.99
C SER A 404 13.69 -5.89 -0.27
N ILE A 405 13.21 -5.01 -1.13
CA ILE A 405 12.69 -5.35 -2.46
C ILE A 405 13.25 -4.37 -3.48
N ASP A 406 13.93 -4.86 -4.49
CA ASP A 406 14.50 -4.08 -5.58
C ASP A 406 13.79 -4.40 -6.92
N SER A 407 13.66 -3.40 -7.79
CA SER A 407 13.22 -3.61 -9.17
C SER A 407 14.42 -3.48 -10.10
N ASP A 408 15.09 -4.60 -10.35
CA ASP A 408 16.26 -4.76 -11.26
C ASP A 408 17.47 -3.85 -10.98
N LEU A 409 17.49 -3.14 -9.87
CA LEU A 409 18.51 -2.15 -9.50
C LEU A 409 19.23 -2.44 -8.18
N GLY A 410 19.23 -3.70 -7.72
CA GLY A 410 19.80 -4.10 -6.43
C GLY A 410 21.27 -3.72 -6.24
N THR A 411 22.08 -3.65 -7.32
CA THR A 411 23.47 -3.21 -7.26
C THR A 411 23.63 -1.69 -7.06
N THR A 412 22.64 -0.90 -7.46
CA THR A 412 22.69 0.57 -7.33
C THR A 412 22.16 1.06 -5.99
N SER A 413 21.26 0.30 -5.36
CA SER A 413 20.68 0.64 -4.06
C SER A 413 21.54 0.19 -2.88
N GLY A 414 22.20 -0.97 -3.01
CA GLY A 414 22.91 -1.63 -1.93
C GLY A 414 21.99 -2.39 -0.96
N LEU A 415 20.67 -2.28 -1.11
CA LEU A 415 19.68 -2.94 -0.22
C LEU A 415 19.72 -4.46 -0.35
N GLU A 416 19.59 -4.96 -1.57
CA GLU A 416 19.62 -6.40 -1.84
C GLU A 416 20.89 -7.05 -1.30
N ALA A 417 22.06 -6.50 -1.64
CA ALA A 417 23.36 -7.00 -1.19
C ALA A 417 23.52 -6.98 0.34
N GLY A 418 23.00 -5.95 1.00
CA GLY A 418 23.07 -5.80 2.45
C GLY A 418 22.20 -6.81 3.19
N VAL A 419 20.93 -6.96 2.79
CA VAL A 419 19.97 -7.85 3.44
C VAL A 419 20.24 -9.31 3.09
N ALA A 420 20.54 -9.64 1.81
CA ALA A 420 20.85 -10.99 1.35
C ALA A 420 22.08 -11.57 2.04
N ALA A 421 23.06 -10.76 2.40
CA ALA A 421 24.25 -11.20 3.16
C ALA A 421 23.89 -11.76 4.54
N VAL A 422 22.73 -11.45 5.09
CA VAL A 422 22.22 -11.96 6.37
C VAL A 422 21.19 -13.06 6.13
N ASP A 423 20.22 -12.80 5.24
CA ASP A 423 19.19 -13.78 4.88
C ASP A 423 18.64 -13.49 3.47
N GLN A 424 18.97 -14.35 2.52
CA GLN A 424 18.56 -14.23 1.12
C GLN A 424 17.02 -14.30 0.94
N ASN A 425 16.29 -14.93 1.89
CA ASN A 425 14.84 -15.03 1.81
C ASN A 425 14.12 -13.72 2.21
N ARG A 426 14.85 -12.66 2.57
CA ARG A 426 14.32 -11.35 2.93
C ARG A 426 14.77 -10.23 1.99
N ALA A 427 15.56 -10.57 1.00
CA ALA A 427 15.97 -9.68 -0.08
C ALA A 427 15.36 -10.17 -1.39
N PHE A 428 14.51 -9.38 -2.00
CA PHE A 428 13.78 -9.76 -3.20
C PHE A 428 14.17 -8.85 -4.35
N ASN A 429 14.42 -9.44 -5.51
CA ASN A 429 14.49 -8.72 -6.76
C ASN A 429 13.29 -9.16 -7.61
N VAL A 430 12.44 -8.22 -7.98
CA VAL A 430 11.19 -8.51 -8.71
C VAL A 430 11.35 -8.42 -10.22
N GLY A 431 12.55 -8.06 -10.71
CA GLY A 431 12.79 -7.72 -12.11
C GLY A 431 12.25 -6.33 -12.43
N VAL A 432 12.08 -6.01 -13.70
CA VAL A 432 11.56 -4.70 -14.16
C VAL A 432 10.05 -4.67 -13.93
N ALA A 433 9.64 -4.34 -12.69
CA ALA A 433 8.26 -4.41 -12.21
C ALA A 433 8.07 -3.48 -10.98
N GLU A 434 8.19 -2.17 -11.17
CA GLU A 434 8.21 -1.18 -10.09
C GLU A 434 6.88 -1.10 -9.34
N ALA A 435 5.77 -1.29 -10.05
CA ALA A 435 4.45 -1.35 -9.41
C ALA A 435 4.37 -2.55 -8.47
N ASN A 436 4.74 -3.74 -8.91
CA ASN A 436 4.74 -4.96 -8.10
C ASN A 436 5.70 -4.88 -6.92
N MET A 437 6.90 -4.30 -7.11
CA MET A 437 7.86 -4.00 -6.04
C MET A 437 7.20 -3.24 -4.89
N SER A 438 6.52 -2.15 -5.21
CA SER A 438 5.86 -1.28 -4.22
C SER A 438 4.69 -1.99 -3.53
N LEU A 439 3.91 -2.81 -4.26
CA LEU A 439 2.78 -3.59 -3.73
C LEU A 439 3.24 -4.69 -2.76
N ILE A 440 4.32 -5.41 -3.08
CA ILE A 440 4.94 -6.37 -2.16
C ILE A 440 5.46 -5.64 -0.93
N GLY A 441 6.11 -4.48 -1.12
CA GLY A 441 6.60 -3.65 -0.01
C GLY A 441 5.50 -3.25 0.97
N GLU A 442 4.35 -2.83 0.46
CA GLU A 442 3.19 -2.48 1.29
C GLU A 442 2.69 -3.66 2.12
N SER A 443 2.67 -4.87 1.57
CA SER A 443 2.22 -6.06 2.32
C SER A 443 3.11 -6.34 3.53
N PHE A 444 4.42 -6.29 3.38
CA PHE A 444 5.34 -6.46 4.50
C PHE A 444 5.21 -5.32 5.53
N ALA A 445 5.03 -4.08 5.04
CA ALA A 445 4.78 -2.92 5.92
C ALA A 445 3.47 -3.09 6.71
N ALA A 446 2.41 -3.60 6.10
CA ALA A 446 1.14 -3.89 6.77
C ALA A 446 1.29 -4.97 7.86
N LEU A 447 2.17 -5.95 7.66
CA LEU A 447 2.53 -6.95 8.66
C LEU A 447 3.47 -6.42 9.77
N GLY A 448 3.89 -5.15 9.69
CA GLY A 448 4.73 -4.48 10.70
C GLY A 448 6.23 -4.66 10.50
N CYS A 449 6.67 -5.03 9.30
CA CYS A 449 8.08 -5.06 8.94
C CYS A 449 8.64 -3.66 8.72
N ASN A 450 9.96 -3.52 8.82
CA ASN A 450 10.72 -2.37 8.35
C ASN A 450 11.09 -2.65 6.89
N THR A 451 10.31 -2.11 5.99
CA THR A 451 10.34 -2.48 4.58
C THR A 451 10.99 -1.39 3.73
N TRP A 452 11.93 -1.80 2.90
CA TRP A 452 12.64 -0.95 1.96
C TRP A 452 12.39 -1.42 0.54
N VAL A 453 12.06 -0.48 -0.35
CA VAL A 453 11.91 -0.74 -1.78
C VAL A 453 12.81 0.22 -2.56
N SER A 454 13.39 -0.20 -3.69
CA SER A 454 14.30 0.66 -4.43
C SER A 454 14.20 0.52 -5.94
N THR A 455 14.19 1.68 -6.59
CA THR A 455 14.39 1.89 -8.03
C THR A 455 14.97 3.29 -8.27
N PHE A 456 15.07 3.75 -9.52
CA PHE A 456 15.42 5.13 -9.83
C PHE A 456 14.31 6.11 -9.44
N CYS A 457 14.69 7.36 -9.13
CA CYS A 457 13.75 8.41 -8.74
C CYS A 457 12.48 8.50 -9.62
N PRO A 458 12.55 8.58 -10.96
CA PRO A 458 11.37 8.78 -11.80
C PRO A 458 10.55 7.50 -12.03
N PHE A 459 10.99 6.32 -11.54
CA PHE A 459 10.34 5.04 -11.87
C PHE A 459 9.34 4.58 -10.83
N PHE A 460 9.23 5.24 -9.69
CA PHE A 460 8.17 4.93 -8.74
C PHE A 460 6.79 5.21 -9.32
N ASP A 461 5.88 4.23 -9.25
CA ASP A 461 4.52 4.36 -9.77
C ASP A 461 3.66 5.27 -8.87
N TRP A 462 3.28 6.43 -9.41
CA TRP A 462 2.46 7.42 -8.69
C TRP A 462 1.09 6.87 -8.26
N LYS A 463 0.43 6.07 -9.12
CA LYS A 463 -0.90 5.48 -8.84
C LYS A 463 -0.83 4.53 -7.64
N VAL A 464 0.23 3.70 -7.56
CA VAL A 464 0.48 2.80 -6.43
C VAL A 464 0.78 3.59 -5.17
N LEU A 465 1.72 4.53 -5.23
CA LEU A 465 2.12 5.32 -4.05
C LEU A 465 0.95 6.14 -3.48
N ARG A 466 0.14 6.75 -4.35
CA ARG A 466 -1.05 7.50 -3.91
C ARG A 466 -2.05 6.59 -3.20
N ARG A 467 -2.34 5.40 -3.74
CA ARG A 467 -3.26 4.46 -3.09
C ARG A 467 -2.70 3.95 -1.77
N THR A 468 -1.41 3.61 -1.70
CA THR A 468 -0.71 3.22 -0.46
C THR A 468 -0.81 4.33 0.59
N ALA A 469 -0.65 5.60 0.18
CA ALA A 469 -0.82 6.74 1.09
C ALA A 469 -2.25 6.88 1.61
N VAL A 470 -3.27 6.66 0.77
CA VAL A 470 -4.67 6.63 1.23
C VAL A 470 -4.88 5.51 2.27
N GLY A 471 -4.34 4.31 2.01
CA GLY A 471 -4.38 3.21 2.98
C GLY A 471 -3.66 3.55 4.29
N HIS A 472 -2.56 4.31 4.22
CA HIS A 472 -1.87 4.82 5.41
C HIS A 472 -2.72 5.84 6.18
N GLN A 473 -3.40 6.77 5.50
CA GLN A 473 -4.33 7.72 6.13
C GLN A 473 -5.45 6.99 6.86
N GLU A 474 -6.09 6.01 6.22
CA GLU A 474 -7.13 5.22 6.86
C GLU A 474 -6.63 4.45 8.09
N ARG A 475 -5.38 3.95 8.06
CA ARG A 475 -4.75 3.33 9.24
C ARG A 475 -4.56 4.34 10.37
N MET A 476 -4.11 5.54 10.07
CA MET A 476 -3.93 6.59 11.08
C MET A 476 -5.26 6.96 11.70
N GLU A 477 -6.31 7.11 10.91
CA GLU A 477 -7.67 7.37 11.41
C GLU A 477 -8.17 6.21 12.28
N ALA A 478 -7.98 4.95 11.84
CA ALA A 478 -8.34 3.76 12.63
C ALA A 478 -7.54 3.64 13.95
N ILE A 479 -6.34 4.20 14.02
CA ILE A 479 -5.55 4.27 15.27
C ILE A 479 -6.13 5.32 16.22
N GLU A 480 -6.57 6.45 15.70
CA GLU A 480 -7.05 7.60 16.48
C GLU A 480 -8.51 7.44 16.92
N THR A 481 -9.32 6.74 16.13
CA THR A 481 -10.75 6.53 16.43
C THR A 481 -10.93 5.70 17.71
N PRO A 482 -11.82 6.07 18.65
CA PRO A 482 -12.03 5.33 19.90
C PRO A 482 -12.37 3.85 19.69
N ASP A 483 -13.19 3.54 18.70
CA ASP A 483 -13.62 2.17 18.34
C ASP A 483 -12.70 1.51 17.30
N GLY A 484 -11.57 2.15 16.98
CA GLY A 484 -10.62 1.65 15.98
C GLY A 484 -9.98 0.33 16.41
N TRP A 485 -9.75 -0.56 15.45
CA TRP A 485 -9.16 -1.89 15.67
C TRP A 485 -7.62 -1.88 15.68
N LEU A 486 -6.99 -0.85 15.11
CA LEU A 486 -5.55 -0.63 15.12
C LEU A 486 -5.13 0.22 16.33
N SER A 487 -3.87 0.14 16.72
CA SER A 487 -3.28 0.94 17.79
C SER A 487 -1.96 1.56 17.36
N GLU A 488 -1.33 2.32 18.25
CA GLU A 488 -0.03 2.93 18.01
C GLU A 488 0.99 1.91 17.47
N GLY A 489 1.73 2.30 16.44
CA GLY A 489 2.70 1.44 15.76
C GLY A 489 2.13 0.63 14.57
N HIS A 490 0.84 0.76 14.23
CA HIS A 490 0.22 0.06 13.10
C HIS A 490 0.15 0.88 11.79
N GLY A 491 0.72 2.08 11.73
CA GLY A 491 0.92 2.79 10.47
C GLY A 491 1.86 2.01 9.54
N LEU A 492 1.77 2.22 8.24
CA LEU A 492 2.66 1.60 7.26
C LEU A 492 4.09 2.14 7.40
N ASP A 493 5.06 1.25 7.36
CA ASP A 493 6.49 1.57 7.43
C ASP A 493 7.18 1.13 6.14
N LEU A 494 7.13 2.00 5.15
CA LEU A 494 7.67 1.78 3.82
C LEU A 494 8.69 2.88 3.47
N THR A 495 9.95 2.49 3.31
CA THR A 495 11.02 3.37 2.86
C THR A 495 11.30 3.11 1.39
N MET A 496 11.08 4.12 0.56
CA MET A 496 11.38 4.13 -0.86
C MET A 496 12.76 4.76 -1.06
N LEU A 497 13.77 3.94 -1.34
CA LEU A 497 15.12 4.38 -1.61
C LEU A 497 15.24 4.70 -3.10
N ALA A 498 15.09 5.97 -3.43
CA ALA A 498 15.10 6.50 -4.78
C ALA A 498 16.52 6.84 -5.21
N THR A 499 17.09 6.04 -6.11
CA THR A 499 18.49 6.18 -6.52
C THR A 499 18.65 7.14 -7.70
N ALA A 500 19.89 7.64 -7.89
CA ALA A 500 20.26 8.58 -8.94
C ALA A 500 19.45 9.89 -8.92
N ALA A 501 19.28 10.44 -7.73
CA ALA A 501 18.60 11.71 -7.49
C ALA A 501 19.32 12.88 -8.19
N ASN A 502 18.57 13.95 -8.45
CA ASN A 502 19.09 15.17 -9.03
C ASN A 502 19.65 14.95 -10.46
N LEU A 503 20.79 15.51 -10.81
CA LEU A 503 21.42 15.37 -12.13
C LEU A 503 22.38 14.16 -12.23
N GLU A 504 22.28 13.21 -11.30
CA GLU A 504 23.20 12.07 -11.14
C GLU A 504 23.02 10.95 -12.18
N THR A 505 21.93 10.91 -12.95
CA THR A 505 21.78 9.95 -14.05
C THR A 505 22.59 10.28 -15.29
N ARG A 506 23.03 11.53 -15.42
CA ARG A 506 24.02 11.97 -16.42
C ARG A 506 23.63 11.58 -17.85
N THR A 507 24.45 10.72 -18.48
CA THR A 507 24.31 10.29 -19.87
C THR A 507 23.04 9.48 -20.17
N ASN A 508 22.32 8.99 -19.16
CA ASN A 508 21.02 8.30 -19.38
C ASN A 508 19.92 9.28 -19.84
N GLY A 509 20.08 10.59 -19.58
CA GLY A 509 19.19 11.63 -20.07
C GLY A 509 17.87 11.77 -19.31
N ALA A 510 16.97 12.57 -19.87
CA ALA A 510 15.75 13.06 -19.21
C ALA A 510 14.84 11.98 -18.64
N THR A 511 14.67 10.84 -19.32
CA THR A 511 13.77 9.77 -18.86
C THR A 511 14.21 9.09 -17.56
N HIS A 512 15.44 9.28 -17.16
CA HIS A 512 16.02 8.72 -15.93
C HIS A 512 16.39 9.80 -14.90
N MET A 513 16.20 11.07 -15.24
CA MET A 513 16.66 12.19 -14.42
C MET A 513 15.75 12.38 -13.19
N GLY A 514 16.35 12.40 -12.01
CA GLY A 514 15.67 12.64 -10.75
C GLY A 514 15.60 14.12 -10.42
N ASN A 515 14.90 14.91 -11.24
CA ASN A 515 14.82 16.37 -11.06
C ASN A 515 13.40 16.89 -10.81
N ASP A 516 12.38 16.09 -11.01
CA ASP A 516 10.96 16.47 -10.85
C ASP A 516 10.16 15.55 -9.92
N ASP A 517 10.67 14.39 -9.61
CA ASP A 517 10.06 13.36 -8.77
C ASP A 517 9.62 13.88 -7.39
N ASN A 518 10.44 14.69 -6.75
CA ASN A 518 10.13 15.27 -5.44
C ASN A 518 8.89 16.21 -5.48
N LEU A 519 8.71 16.97 -6.56
CA LEU A 519 7.49 17.79 -6.72
C LEU A 519 6.27 16.97 -7.10
N VAL A 520 6.43 15.95 -7.95
CA VAL A 520 5.34 15.02 -8.30
C VAL A 520 4.82 14.32 -7.05
N PHE A 521 5.70 13.95 -6.13
CA PHE A 521 5.34 13.22 -4.91
C PHE A 521 5.01 14.11 -3.71
N ASP A 522 5.34 15.41 -3.72
CA ASP A 522 5.03 16.36 -2.63
C ASP A 522 3.52 16.45 -2.31
N ALA A 523 2.68 16.17 -3.30
CA ALA A 523 1.23 16.13 -3.12
C ALA A 523 0.69 14.83 -2.50
N ILE A 524 1.53 13.80 -2.31
CA ILE A 524 1.12 12.54 -1.69
C ILE A 524 1.10 12.71 -0.16
N ALA A 525 -0.08 12.54 0.42
CA ALA A 525 -0.28 12.73 1.86
C ALA A 525 0.63 11.82 2.70
N HIS A 526 1.17 12.38 3.77
CA HIS A 526 2.07 11.70 4.73
C HIS A 526 3.40 11.18 4.16
N LEU A 527 3.71 11.47 2.92
CA LEU A 527 5.00 11.11 2.33
C LEU A 527 6.08 12.11 2.80
N LYS A 528 7.10 11.59 3.45
CA LYS A 528 8.25 12.36 3.92
C LYS A 528 9.35 12.30 2.87
N ILE A 529 9.63 13.41 2.20
CA ILE A 529 10.66 13.51 1.17
C ILE A 529 11.98 13.95 1.80
N ILE A 530 13.05 13.21 1.52
CA ILE A 530 14.38 13.43 2.08
C ILE A 530 15.42 13.32 0.94
N ASP A 531 16.23 14.34 0.75
CA ASP A 531 17.27 14.42 -0.28
C ASP A 531 18.66 14.39 0.37
N VAL A 532 19.29 13.21 0.39
CA VAL A 532 20.52 12.96 1.14
C VAL A 532 21.75 13.57 0.45
N SER A 533 22.56 14.31 1.19
CA SER A 533 23.71 15.05 0.67
C SER A 533 25.06 14.36 0.83
N CYS A 534 25.19 13.38 1.75
CA CYS A 534 26.49 12.73 1.97
C CYS A 534 26.39 11.39 2.71
N PRO A 535 27.46 10.56 2.70
CA PRO A 535 27.51 9.25 3.33
C PRO A 535 27.14 9.23 4.84
N GLN A 536 27.63 10.19 5.62
CA GLN A 536 27.36 10.27 7.06
C GLN A 536 25.88 10.60 7.34
N GLN A 537 25.29 11.48 6.51
CA GLN A 537 23.86 11.78 6.62
C GLN A 537 23.01 10.55 6.30
N MET A 538 23.37 9.75 5.28
CA MET A 538 22.71 8.50 4.95
C MET A 538 22.73 7.52 6.12
N LEU A 539 23.88 7.29 6.73
CA LEU A 539 23.98 6.39 7.89
C LEU A 539 23.13 6.88 9.06
N SER A 540 23.18 8.19 9.34
CA SER A 540 22.40 8.78 10.43
C SER A 540 20.90 8.71 10.17
N LEU A 541 20.45 8.93 8.94
CA LEU A 541 19.05 8.72 8.52
C LEU A 541 18.62 7.26 8.72
N MET A 542 19.43 6.29 8.31
CA MET A 542 19.13 4.88 8.54
C MET A 542 18.99 4.56 10.02
N LYS A 543 19.87 5.07 10.89
CA LYS A 543 19.77 4.96 12.36
C LYS A 543 18.45 5.57 12.88
N TRP A 544 18.08 6.75 12.36
CA TRP A 544 16.82 7.43 12.71
C TRP A 544 15.60 6.59 12.35
N ILE A 545 15.58 5.97 11.17
CA ILE A 545 14.53 5.05 10.74
C ILE A 545 14.47 3.83 11.66
N MET A 546 15.61 3.22 11.97
CA MET A 546 15.70 2.02 12.82
C MET A 546 15.33 2.29 14.27
N ALA A 547 15.41 3.53 14.74
CA ALA A 547 14.93 3.96 16.05
C ALA A 547 13.38 4.02 16.16
N GLY A 548 12.66 3.71 15.08
CA GLY A 548 11.19 3.67 15.05
C GLY A 548 10.54 4.92 14.43
N ASN A 549 11.33 5.87 13.93
CA ASN A 549 10.86 7.04 13.21
C ASN A 549 10.55 6.68 11.76
N ARG A 550 9.39 6.13 11.51
CA ARG A 550 9.01 5.52 10.24
C ARG A 550 7.79 6.19 9.63
N GLY A 551 7.06 5.47 8.82
CA GLY A 551 5.93 5.87 8.02
C GLY A 551 6.26 5.70 6.54
N LEU A 552 5.69 6.54 5.69
CA LEU A 552 6.01 6.56 4.27
C LEU A 552 7.19 7.53 4.05
N LEU A 553 8.34 7.00 3.65
CA LEU A 553 9.58 7.76 3.45
C LEU A 553 10.01 7.64 1.99
N TYR A 554 10.27 8.78 1.34
CA TYR A 554 10.87 8.86 0.02
C TYR A 554 12.28 9.44 0.16
N VAL A 555 13.29 8.56 0.12
CA VAL A 555 14.68 8.89 0.39
C VAL A 555 15.45 8.92 -0.93
N ARG A 556 15.82 10.10 -1.36
CA ARG A 556 16.57 10.36 -2.59
C ARG A 556 18.08 10.32 -2.30
N VAL A 557 18.80 9.50 -3.05
CA VAL A 557 20.25 9.32 -2.83
C VAL A 557 21.05 9.46 -4.12
N MET A 558 22.27 9.94 -3.95
CA MET A 558 23.25 10.06 -5.03
C MET A 558 23.69 8.67 -5.51
N ARG A 559 23.97 8.58 -6.81
CA ARG A 559 24.52 7.37 -7.43
C ARG A 559 26.03 7.27 -7.28
N THR A 560 26.72 8.42 -7.32
CA THR A 560 28.17 8.48 -7.29
C THR A 560 28.72 8.68 -5.88
N SER A 561 29.99 8.38 -5.72
CA SER A 561 30.71 8.67 -4.47
C SER A 561 30.72 10.17 -4.18
N SER A 562 30.64 10.50 -2.91
CA SER A 562 30.71 11.89 -2.44
C SER A 562 31.51 12.01 -1.15
N PRO A 563 32.11 13.21 -0.92
CA PRO A 563 32.78 13.51 0.35
C PRO A 563 31.84 13.45 1.55
N VAL A 564 32.40 13.22 2.71
CA VAL A 564 31.70 13.25 3.98
C VAL A 564 31.60 14.68 4.49
N LEU A 565 30.38 15.19 4.69
CA LEU A 565 30.14 16.59 5.08
C LEU A 565 29.94 16.76 6.60
N TYR A 566 29.54 15.74 7.31
CA TYR A 566 29.21 15.78 8.72
C TYR A 566 30.20 14.98 9.58
N ASP A 567 30.32 15.35 10.82
CA ASP A 567 31.06 14.59 11.82
C ASP A 567 30.34 13.31 12.24
N SER A 568 31.00 12.39 12.90
CA SER A 568 30.47 11.07 13.30
C SER A 568 29.33 11.12 14.31
N ASP A 569 29.20 12.23 15.03
CA ASP A 569 28.15 12.52 16.02
C ASP A 569 26.89 13.17 15.42
N TYR A 570 26.90 13.45 14.12
CA TYR A 570 25.73 14.01 13.43
C TYR A 570 24.51 13.09 13.58
N GLU A 571 23.40 13.68 14.02
CA GLU A 571 22.10 13.00 14.13
C GLU A 571 21.08 13.63 13.19
N PHE A 572 20.55 12.81 12.28
CA PHE A 572 19.50 13.22 11.36
C PHE A 572 18.16 13.38 12.11
N GLU A 573 17.42 14.44 11.80
CA GLU A 573 16.04 14.63 12.22
C GLU A 573 15.23 15.15 11.03
N PHE A 574 14.08 14.52 10.75
CA PHE A 574 13.19 14.96 9.68
C PHE A 574 12.59 16.34 10.00
N GLY A 575 12.56 17.22 9.01
CA GLY A 575 12.09 18.59 9.17
C GLY A 575 13.13 19.55 9.74
N LYS A 576 14.41 19.12 9.78
CA LYS A 576 15.53 19.98 10.17
C LYS A 576 16.55 20.13 9.06
N GLY A 577 16.78 21.38 8.66
CA GLY A 577 17.91 21.79 7.85
C GLY A 577 19.17 21.96 8.70
N HIS A 578 20.33 21.90 8.07
CA HIS A 578 21.61 22.01 8.77
C HIS A 578 22.50 23.09 8.16
N ILE A 579 23.04 23.97 9.00
CA ILE A 579 23.98 25.00 8.56
C ILE A 579 25.39 24.40 8.59
N LEU A 580 25.92 24.08 7.40
CA LEU A 580 27.23 23.48 7.23
C LEU A 580 28.39 24.47 7.37
N ARG A 581 28.13 25.72 7.03
CA ARG A 581 29.10 26.81 7.12
C ARG A 581 28.39 28.08 7.53
N GLN A 582 28.94 28.78 8.52
CA GLN A 582 28.49 30.11 8.92
C GLN A 582 29.60 30.95 9.52
N SER A 583 29.42 32.25 9.42
CA SER A 583 30.27 33.27 10.03
C SER A 583 29.41 34.44 10.48
N ALA A 584 29.91 35.23 11.46
CA ALA A 584 29.23 36.46 11.86
C ALA A 584 29.17 37.50 10.72
N ASP A 585 30.11 37.45 9.80
CA ASP A 585 30.24 38.40 8.68
C ASP A 585 29.53 37.91 7.40
N ASP A 586 28.77 36.81 7.45
CA ASP A 586 28.08 36.28 6.28
C ASP A 586 27.20 37.35 5.61
N ARG A 587 27.33 37.47 4.28
CA ARG A 587 26.68 38.44 3.43
C ARG A 587 25.44 37.90 2.73
N ALA A 588 25.38 36.62 2.53
CA ALA A 588 24.29 35.90 1.89
C ALA A 588 24.21 34.46 2.41
N ALA A 589 23.15 33.71 2.08
CA ALA A 589 23.06 32.28 2.31
C ALA A 589 22.78 31.55 0.99
N ILE A 590 23.42 30.37 0.81
CA ILE A 590 23.12 29.42 -0.25
C ILE A 590 22.42 28.24 0.39
N VAL A 591 21.18 27.96 -0.04
CA VAL A 591 20.37 26.81 0.41
C VAL A 591 20.31 25.78 -0.71
N SER A 592 20.62 24.54 -0.40
CA SER A 592 20.59 23.44 -1.36
C SER A 592 20.22 22.12 -0.68
N SER A 593 20.04 21.07 -1.46
CA SER A 593 19.78 19.71 -0.98
C SER A 593 20.52 18.68 -1.84
N GLY A 594 20.68 17.48 -1.30
CA GLY A 594 21.30 16.37 -2.03
C GLY A 594 22.67 16.72 -2.63
N ARG A 595 22.90 16.34 -3.88
CA ARG A 595 24.16 16.63 -4.58
C ARG A 595 24.47 18.12 -4.71
N GLY A 596 23.45 18.97 -4.79
CA GLY A 596 23.60 20.41 -4.92
C GLY A 596 24.33 21.08 -3.75
N VAL A 597 24.35 20.45 -2.57
CA VAL A 597 25.10 20.95 -1.39
C VAL A 597 26.60 21.02 -1.63
N HIS A 598 27.15 20.08 -2.41
CA HIS A 598 28.58 20.09 -2.76
C HIS A 598 28.95 21.29 -3.65
N GLU A 599 28.06 21.62 -4.60
CA GLU A 599 28.22 22.82 -5.43
C GLU A 599 28.04 24.11 -4.61
N ALA A 600 27.11 24.13 -3.65
CA ALA A 600 26.93 25.24 -2.73
C ALA A 600 28.18 25.49 -1.86
N LEU A 601 28.84 24.43 -1.38
CA LEU A 601 30.12 24.55 -0.65
C LEU A 601 31.25 25.00 -1.53
N ALA A 602 31.30 24.56 -2.79
CA ALA A 602 32.26 25.05 -3.78
C ALA A 602 32.05 26.55 -4.05
N ALA A 603 30.81 26.98 -4.25
CA ALA A 603 30.46 28.39 -4.41
C ALA A 603 30.87 29.24 -3.20
N ALA A 604 30.67 28.73 -1.99
CA ALA A 604 31.07 29.41 -0.77
C ALA A 604 32.61 29.60 -0.69
N ARG A 605 33.40 28.64 -1.20
CA ARG A 605 34.88 28.79 -1.32
C ARG A 605 35.27 29.88 -2.33
N HIS A 606 34.62 29.94 -3.49
CA HIS A 606 34.83 30.98 -4.48
C HIS A 606 34.47 32.37 -3.95
N CYS A 607 33.33 32.51 -3.27
CA CYS A 607 32.93 33.76 -2.64
C CYS A 607 33.94 34.22 -1.56
N ALA A 608 34.44 33.29 -0.73
CA ALA A 608 35.42 33.58 0.29
C ALA A 608 36.77 34.06 -0.33
N GLY A 609 37.20 33.48 -1.46
CA GLY A 609 38.34 33.95 -2.24
C GLY A 609 38.16 35.37 -2.76
N ALA A 610 36.96 35.84 -2.98
CA ALA A 610 36.59 37.23 -3.33
C ALA A 610 36.33 38.11 -2.09
N GLY A 611 36.64 37.67 -0.88
CA GLY A 611 36.41 38.41 0.38
C GLY A 611 34.94 38.51 0.82
N VAL A 612 34.08 37.61 0.32
CA VAL A 612 32.63 37.61 0.63
C VAL A 612 32.26 36.31 1.34
N PRO A 613 32.23 36.28 2.68
CA PRO A 613 31.76 35.10 3.40
C PRO A 613 30.24 34.88 3.16
N VAL A 614 29.87 33.61 2.99
CA VAL A 614 28.49 33.19 2.78
C VAL A 614 28.18 31.95 3.59
N ARG A 615 26.94 31.86 4.07
CA ARG A 615 26.38 30.71 4.78
C ARG A 615 26.00 29.65 3.78
N VAL A 616 26.15 28.37 4.15
CA VAL A 616 25.68 27.22 3.36
C VAL A 616 24.76 26.39 4.22
N VAL A 617 23.56 26.10 3.68
CA VAL A 617 22.51 25.33 4.34
C VAL A 617 22.20 24.08 3.52
N ASP A 618 22.29 22.91 4.16
CA ASP A 618 21.78 21.64 3.66
C ASP A 618 20.32 21.47 4.12
N MET A 619 19.40 21.46 3.16
CA MET A 619 17.96 21.31 3.38
C MET A 619 17.53 19.90 2.96
N ALA A 620 18.04 18.88 3.61
CA ALA A 620 17.73 17.48 3.30
C ALA A 620 16.23 17.15 3.38
N SER A 621 15.50 17.83 4.24
CA SER A 621 14.03 17.88 4.30
C SER A 621 13.61 19.31 4.65
N ILE A 622 12.38 19.68 4.32
CA ILE A 622 11.91 21.05 4.52
C ILE A 622 11.87 21.40 6.01
N ASP A 623 12.73 22.33 6.43
CA ASP A 623 12.71 22.94 7.76
C ASP A 623 11.99 24.29 7.69
N GLU A 624 10.71 24.30 8.07
CA GLU A 624 9.87 25.49 8.02
C GLU A 624 10.42 26.62 8.90
N LYS A 625 10.92 26.27 10.09
CA LYS A 625 11.45 27.25 11.04
C LYS A 625 12.72 27.90 10.49
N LEU A 626 13.65 27.12 9.99
CA LEU A 626 14.90 27.63 9.41
C LEU A 626 14.62 28.48 8.16
N LEU A 627 13.67 28.11 7.30
CA LEU A 627 13.27 28.92 6.15
C LEU A 627 12.72 30.30 6.56
N VAL A 628 11.92 30.37 7.63
CA VAL A 628 11.44 31.64 8.19
C VAL A 628 12.59 32.44 8.79
N GLU A 629 13.47 31.80 9.55
CA GLU A 629 14.65 32.48 10.14
C GLU A 629 15.60 33.05 9.06
N LEU A 630 15.87 32.32 7.98
CA LEU A 630 16.64 32.78 6.85
C LEU A 630 15.96 33.95 6.14
N HIS A 631 14.64 33.91 5.99
CA HIS A 631 13.89 35.03 5.43
C HIS A 631 14.01 36.28 6.33
N ASP A 632 13.82 36.13 7.65
CA ASP A 632 13.84 37.23 8.60
C ASP A 632 15.26 37.80 8.83
N TRP A 633 16.29 37.03 8.55
CA TRP A 633 17.68 37.48 8.60
C TRP A 633 17.98 38.67 7.66
N GLY A 634 17.11 38.90 6.68
CA GLY A 634 17.15 40.12 5.86
C GLY A 634 18.22 40.17 4.79
N LYS A 635 19.10 39.17 4.66
CA LYS A 635 20.16 39.13 3.65
C LYS A 635 19.77 38.31 2.41
N PRO A 636 20.48 38.45 1.27
CA PRO A 636 20.21 37.67 0.08
C PRO A 636 20.23 36.15 0.31
N LEU A 637 19.24 35.45 -0.25
CA LEU A 637 19.12 34.00 -0.25
C LEU A 637 19.26 33.48 -1.68
N ILE A 638 20.13 32.52 -1.88
CA ILE A 638 20.31 31.82 -3.15
C ILE A 638 19.82 30.39 -2.95
N LEU A 639 18.70 30.03 -3.56
CA LEU A 639 18.16 28.66 -3.56
C LEU A 639 18.72 27.94 -4.79
N ALA A 640 19.76 27.14 -4.60
CA ALA A 640 20.46 26.43 -5.67
C ALA A 640 20.12 24.94 -5.63
N GLU A 641 19.23 24.50 -6.52
CA GLU A 641 18.61 23.17 -6.45
C GLU A 641 18.77 22.41 -7.76
N GLN A 642 19.32 21.20 -7.71
CA GLN A 642 19.45 20.32 -8.89
C GLN A 642 18.12 19.61 -9.24
N ASN A 643 17.01 20.28 -9.05
CA ASN A 643 15.65 19.83 -9.32
C ASN A 643 14.78 21.02 -9.75
N ASN A 644 13.48 20.81 -9.94
CA ASN A 644 12.52 21.82 -10.38
C ASN A 644 12.12 22.83 -9.27
N GLY A 645 13.02 23.12 -8.32
CA GLY A 645 12.80 24.13 -7.28
C GLY A 645 11.92 23.65 -6.12
N TYR A 646 12.16 22.49 -5.59
CA TYR A 646 11.40 21.90 -4.49
C TYR A 646 11.46 22.75 -3.20
N VAL A 647 12.64 23.18 -2.78
CA VAL A 647 12.81 24.05 -1.60
C VAL A 647 12.17 25.41 -1.84
N TRP A 648 12.37 25.98 -3.04
CA TRP A 648 11.78 27.25 -3.42
C TRP A 648 10.25 27.24 -3.34
N GLN A 649 9.61 26.25 -3.95
CA GLN A 649 8.14 26.15 -3.94
C GLN A 649 7.60 25.90 -2.54
N ASN A 650 8.28 25.10 -1.73
CA ASN A 650 7.89 24.89 -0.34
C ASN A 650 8.15 26.15 0.52
N MET A 651 9.22 26.90 0.28
CA MET A 651 9.45 28.17 0.94
C MET A 651 8.31 29.17 0.69
N LEU A 652 7.78 29.26 -0.54
CA LEU A 652 6.59 30.08 -0.84
C LEU A 652 5.38 29.70 0.03
N LYS A 653 5.09 28.39 0.12
CA LYS A 653 4.00 27.85 0.96
C LYS A 653 4.22 28.18 2.45
N VAL A 654 5.44 28.01 2.94
CA VAL A 654 5.83 28.28 4.33
C VAL A 654 5.65 29.76 4.66
N LEU A 655 6.25 30.64 3.87
CA LEU A 655 6.18 32.11 4.09
C LEU A 655 4.73 32.60 4.06
N TYR A 656 3.91 32.13 3.11
CA TYR A 656 2.50 32.47 3.03
C TYR A 656 1.74 32.11 4.33
N ARG A 657 1.97 30.90 4.87
CA ARG A 657 1.36 30.47 6.14
C ARG A 657 1.76 31.33 7.33
N HIS A 658 2.95 31.92 7.29
CA HIS A 658 3.46 32.82 8.32
C HIS A 658 3.13 34.30 8.04
N GLY A 659 2.27 34.61 7.07
CA GLY A 659 1.89 35.98 6.71
C GLY A 659 3.03 36.78 6.09
N LYS A 660 4.00 36.13 5.48
CA LYS A 660 5.17 36.74 4.86
C LYS A 660 5.13 36.56 3.34
N GLY A 661 5.70 37.52 2.62
CA GLY A 661 5.90 37.47 1.19
C GLY A 661 7.36 37.17 0.83
N MET A 662 7.59 36.57 -0.29
CA MET A 662 8.95 36.40 -0.84
C MET A 662 9.33 37.66 -1.64
N ASP A 663 10.43 38.29 -1.26
CA ASP A 663 10.98 39.44 -1.99
C ASP A 663 11.90 38.97 -3.13
N PRO A 664 11.50 39.14 -4.42
CA PRO A 664 12.33 38.79 -5.56
C PRO A 664 13.67 39.55 -5.62
N ALA A 665 13.73 40.71 -4.93
CA ALA A 665 14.96 41.46 -4.80
C ALA A 665 15.97 40.80 -3.85
N ARG A 666 15.57 39.86 -3.03
CA ARG A 666 16.43 39.19 -2.04
C ARG A 666 16.62 37.70 -2.33
N VAL A 667 15.63 37.05 -2.92
CA VAL A 667 15.69 35.60 -3.18
C VAL A 667 16.01 35.35 -4.65
N VAL A 668 17.09 34.63 -4.89
CA VAL A 668 17.52 34.19 -6.22
C VAL A 668 17.34 32.67 -6.28
N THR A 669 16.62 32.20 -7.29
CA THR A 669 16.47 30.74 -7.54
C THR A 669 17.35 30.32 -8.71
N ILE A 670 18.08 29.23 -8.55
CA ILE A 670 18.86 28.56 -9.59
C ILE A 670 18.42 27.09 -9.55
N ASN A 671 17.75 26.63 -10.61
CA ASN A 671 17.18 25.28 -10.66
C ASN A 671 17.08 24.81 -12.12
N THR A 672 16.39 23.70 -12.37
CA THR A 672 16.24 23.10 -13.70
C THR A 672 15.12 23.71 -14.55
N LEU A 673 14.40 24.70 -14.03
CA LEU A 673 13.34 25.41 -14.76
C LEU A 673 13.92 26.52 -15.68
N ASP A 674 13.11 26.97 -16.64
CA ASP A 674 13.40 28.17 -17.42
C ASP A 674 13.04 29.47 -16.65
N ARG A 675 13.22 30.62 -17.28
CA ARG A 675 12.93 31.93 -16.67
C ARG A 675 11.45 32.14 -16.38
N GLU A 676 10.58 31.47 -17.11
CA GLU A 676 9.13 31.50 -16.95
C GLU A 676 8.64 30.44 -15.93
N GLY A 677 9.55 29.67 -15.30
CA GLY A 677 9.24 28.65 -14.32
C GLY A 677 8.72 27.34 -14.93
N ARG A 678 8.98 27.09 -16.22
CA ARG A 678 8.57 25.86 -16.89
C ARG A 678 9.73 24.85 -16.93
N ALA A 679 9.38 23.55 -16.93
CA ALA A 679 10.36 22.48 -17.04
C ALA A 679 11.13 22.56 -18.37
N ARG A 680 12.44 22.47 -18.33
CA ARG A 680 13.32 22.39 -19.49
C ARG A 680 13.62 20.93 -19.83
N PHE A 681 13.77 20.65 -21.12
CA PHE A 681 14.28 19.33 -21.52
C PHE A 681 15.75 19.20 -21.11
N ILE A 682 16.10 18.10 -20.43
CA ILE A 682 17.44 17.82 -19.97
C ILE A 682 18.12 16.86 -20.92
N HIS A 683 19.09 17.32 -21.69
CA HIS A 683 19.90 16.48 -22.57
C HIS A 683 20.78 15.52 -21.78
N SER A 684 21.21 14.43 -22.41
CA SER A 684 22.29 13.60 -21.88
C SER A 684 23.60 14.40 -21.84
N GLY A 685 24.39 14.23 -20.80
CA GLY A 685 25.67 14.91 -20.63
C GLY A 685 26.42 14.37 -19.42
N THR A 686 27.65 14.80 -19.24
CA THR A 686 28.40 14.61 -17.98
C THR A 686 27.75 15.43 -16.87
N TYR A 687 28.05 15.10 -15.63
CA TYR A 687 27.54 15.88 -14.49
C TYR A 687 27.98 17.35 -14.59
N GLU A 688 29.23 17.61 -14.95
CA GLU A 688 29.80 18.92 -15.10
C GLU A 688 29.14 19.76 -16.21
N GLU A 689 28.85 19.14 -17.35
CA GLU A 689 28.10 19.78 -18.45
C GLU A 689 26.68 20.14 -17.99
N LEU A 690 25.98 19.24 -17.29
CA LEU A 690 24.62 19.47 -16.83
C LEU A 690 24.55 20.61 -15.79
N VAL A 691 25.38 20.56 -14.73
CA VAL A 691 25.38 21.62 -13.71
C VAL A 691 25.76 22.97 -14.27
N SER A 692 26.69 23.01 -15.24
CA SER A 692 27.08 24.22 -15.94
C SER A 692 25.92 24.78 -16.80
N ALA A 693 25.25 23.91 -17.58
CA ALA A 693 24.16 24.32 -18.46
C ALA A 693 22.95 24.90 -17.71
N PHE A 694 22.73 24.47 -16.47
CA PHE A 694 21.67 24.98 -15.60
C PHE A 694 22.13 26.08 -14.64
N GLY A 695 23.40 26.47 -14.69
CA GLY A 695 23.98 27.50 -13.80
C GLY A 695 24.15 27.03 -12.36
N LEU A 696 24.24 25.73 -12.14
CA LEU A 696 24.30 25.05 -10.83
C LEU A 696 25.70 24.61 -10.43
N SER A 697 26.74 24.93 -11.24
CA SER A 697 28.14 24.72 -10.82
C SER A 697 28.56 25.73 -9.75
N GLY A 698 29.46 25.34 -8.87
CA GLY A 698 29.92 26.18 -7.76
C GLY A 698 30.43 27.54 -8.21
N GLU A 699 31.13 27.63 -9.34
CA GLU A 699 31.62 28.89 -9.92
C GLU A 699 30.44 29.81 -10.33
N ILE A 700 29.44 29.28 -11.07
CA ILE A 700 28.31 30.09 -11.55
C ILE A 700 27.40 30.52 -10.38
N ILE A 701 27.18 29.64 -9.40
CA ILE A 701 26.46 30.02 -8.18
C ILE A 701 27.19 31.18 -7.48
N ALA A 702 28.50 31.12 -7.34
CA ALA A 702 29.29 32.21 -6.72
C ALA A 702 29.16 33.52 -7.49
N GLN A 703 29.22 33.49 -8.82
CA GLN A 703 29.01 34.65 -9.68
C GLN A 703 27.63 35.29 -9.42
N ARG A 704 26.56 34.48 -9.27
CA ARG A 704 25.21 34.95 -8.94
C ARG A 704 25.13 35.58 -7.56
N VAL A 705 25.82 35.02 -6.56
CA VAL A 705 25.91 35.62 -5.20
C VAL A 705 26.58 36.99 -5.28
N LEU A 706 27.75 37.10 -5.94
CA LEU A 706 28.52 38.32 -6.04
C LEU A 706 27.75 39.42 -6.79
N ALA A 707 27.15 39.08 -7.92
CA ALA A 707 26.30 40.01 -8.68
C ALA A 707 25.17 40.57 -7.83
N ARG A 708 24.46 39.67 -7.09
CA ARG A 708 23.36 40.10 -6.24
C ARG A 708 23.75 41.04 -5.13
N LEU A 709 24.94 40.87 -4.56
CA LEU A 709 25.48 41.75 -3.53
C LEU A 709 25.93 43.09 -4.10
N SER A 710 26.37 43.17 -5.36
CA SER A 710 26.72 44.41 -6.05
C SER A 710 25.46 45.25 -6.34
N ASP A 711 24.42 44.62 -6.93
CA ASP A 711 23.14 45.30 -7.21
C ASP A 711 22.49 45.90 -5.95
N SER A 712 22.65 45.20 -4.80
CA SER A 712 22.12 45.68 -3.52
C SER A 712 22.91 46.87 -2.97
N ARG A 713 24.17 47.04 -3.32
CA ARG A 713 24.98 48.22 -2.95
C ARG A 713 24.63 49.44 -3.80
N GLU A 714 24.46 49.23 -5.11
CA GLU A 714 24.10 50.31 -6.02
C GLU A 714 22.72 50.93 -5.67
N ARG A 715 21.73 50.09 -5.39
CA ARG A 715 20.41 50.54 -4.97
C ARG A 715 20.41 51.37 -3.66
N ARG A 716 21.17 50.92 -2.64
CA ARG A 716 21.32 51.67 -1.38
C ARG A 716 22.07 52.97 -1.57
N ASN A 717 23.03 53.03 -2.47
CA ASN A 717 23.72 54.28 -2.78
C ASN A 717 22.80 55.25 -3.54
N THR A 718 21.94 54.76 -4.41
CA THR A 718 20.96 55.57 -5.14
C THR A 718 19.90 56.12 -4.20
N GLU A 719 19.32 55.30 -3.30
CA GLU A 719 18.35 55.73 -2.28
C GLU A 719 18.96 56.75 -1.30
N ALA A 720 20.22 56.55 -0.89
CA ALA A 720 20.93 57.50 -0.02
C ALA A 720 21.26 58.84 -0.72
N VAL A 721 21.32 58.87 -2.04
CA VAL A 721 21.56 60.09 -2.83
C VAL A 721 20.21 60.81 -3.10
N GLU A 722 19.08 60.09 -3.13
CA GLU A 722 17.72 60.68 -3.27
C GLU A 722 17.18 61.23 -1.94
N GLU A 723 17.70 60.78 -0.79
CA GLU A 723 17.34 61.31 0.55
C GLU A 723 18.22 62.49 1.01
N THR A 724 19.25 62.86 0.24
CA THR A 724 20.10 64.04 0.49
C THR A 724 19.81 65.15 -0.52
#